data_e4616b672e8a4a8d65eab0d4fbadb7dd
#
_entry.id   e4616b672e8a4a8d65eab0d4fbadb7dd
#
_cell.length_a   1.000
_cell.length_b   1.000
_cell.length_c   1.000
_cell.angle_alpha   90.00
_cell.angle_beta   90.00
_cell.angle_gamma   90.00
#
_symmetry.space_group_name_H-M   'P 1'
#
loop_
_entity.id
_entity.type
_entity.pdbx_description
1 polymer ?
#
loop_
_entity_poly.entity_id
_entity_poly.type
_entity_poly.pdbx_seq_one_letter_code
_entity_poly.pdbx_strand_id
1 'polypeptide(L)'
;MEGVEMEAAPPVEYPSEDFCSLVISQFSNSNDEHHLHVCTTIGAISQELKDHNLPLTPIAYFGSTCSSLDRFLSSTTPPGHLIDALLTILFLVIDRLSSAVLRTKYVYLSELLNRNLQVKSIGVNGVVPGLKCVSRLLIVREKVEWAEVAQLYGVLVSYITDDRPKVRKQSHLCLREVLGYFQLTPVLAPLLAPASEAITNVFERFLLLAGGSDENVSERPKAAQELLHILDALKISLPYMSLKSSTIILKYFRSLLELKSLIVTRRITDALNALCLHSVGEISAEALLDLLCSLATTVSPDESSADSMTCTARLLDAGMKRVYSLNRQISVVKLPVVFSSLKDVLASEHEEALVAAVATFKNLIQSCIDESLIKQGVDQISVSANAATRKSGPTVIEKVCATIESLLDYHFAAVWDMSFQIVSTMFDKLGKYSFYLLKGTLKSLADMQKLPDEDFAFRKQLHECIGTALGAMGPEAFLSLLPLNLESKDLSESNLWLFPILKQYTVGAHLDFFTKSILPLVGEMKRKSALLKQEGKLYSASRVDGIVYSLWSLLPSFCNYPVDTAESFKGLERALCAALQEEPHVRGIICSSLQILVQQNKRILEGKENSPNIEISIAEERASVLYTAHVASSNLSTLKSSARELLSVLTGVYFKSSKDTSGILQSTIGELASILDKEVVTWFFKKTMQKLLNVTQEAGKSRNSKSSDLMQVDNSPNESSLSTAR
;
A
#
# COMPACT_ATOMS: atom_id res chain seq x y z
N MET A 1 34.63 -13.53 -4.51
CA MET A 1 35.23 -14.77 -5.05
C MET A 1 35.27 -15.75 -3.92
N GLU A 2 34.32 -16.65 -3.87
CA GLU A 2 34.39 -17.91 -3.13
C GLU A 2 33.23 -18.71 -3.67
N GLY A 3 33.58 -19.77 -4.43
CA GLY A 3 32.62 -20.67 -5.05
C GLY A 3 31.97 -21.54 -3.98
N VAL A 4 30.65 -21.47 -3.88
CA VAL A 4 29.89 -22.50 -3.18
C VAL A 4 29.65 -23.62 -4.18
N GLU A 5 30.47 -24.68 -4.06
CA GLU A 5 30.17 -25.98 -4.65
C GLU A 5 28.89 -26.50 -4.02
N MET A 6 27.83 -26.59 -4.83
CA MET A 6 26.62 -27.32 -4.46
C MET A 6 26.97 -28.83 -4.43
N GLU A 7 27.16 -29.36 -3.22
CA GLU A 7 27.19 -30.80 -2.97
C GLU A 7 25.92 -31.44 -3.55
N ALA A 8 26.12 -32.38 -4.45
CA ALA A 8 25.04 -33.22 -4.96
C ALA A 8 24.40 -33.98 -3.79
N ALA A 9 23.10 -33.81 -3.59
CA ALA A 9 22.36 -34.56 -2.60
C ALA A 9 22.62 -36.08 -2.78
N PRO A 10 22.81 -36.83 -1.70
CA PRO A 10 23.03 -38.28 -1.78
C PRO A 10 21.79 -38.96 -2.44
N PRO A 11 22.01 -40.06 -3.18
CA PRO A 11 20.92 -40.79 -3.77
C PRO A 11 19.96 -41.24 -2.65
N VAL A 12 18.70 -40.85 -2.76
CA VAL A 12 17.66 -41.30 -1.84
C VAL A 12 17.55 -42.83 -2.01
N GLU A 13 18.02 -43.60 -1.03
CA GLU A 13 17.69 -45.01 -0.93
C GLU A 13 16.19 -45.14 -0.67
N TYR A 14 15.48 -45.54 -1.71
CA TYR A 14 14.04 -45.87 -1.57
C TYR A 14 13.90 -47.15 -0.77
N PRO A 15 13.02 -47.23 0.23
CA PRO A 15 12.72 -48.49 0.92
C PRO A 15 12.28 -49.53 -0.12
N SER A 16 12.64 -50.77 0.13
CA SER A 16 12.51 -51.97 -0.74
C SER A 16 11.04 -52.41 -0.97
N GLU A 17 10.09 -51.50 -0.98
CA GLU A 17 8.71 -51.81 -1.31
C GLU A 17 8.54 -51.96 -2.83
N ASP A 18 7.98 -53.13 -3.28
CA ASP A 18 7.64 -53.38 -4.66
C ASP A 18 6.69 -52.28 -5.21
N PHE A 19 7.01 -51.73 -6.38
CA PHE A 19 6.21 -50.68 -7.03
C PHE A 19 4.73 -51.07 -7.16
N CYS A 20 4.46 -52.35 -7.48
CA CYS A 20 3.10 -52.88 -7.56
C CYS A 20 2.36 -52.72 -6.22
N SER A 21 3.00 -53.09 -5.10
CA SER A 21 2.41 -52.99 -3.75
C SER A 21 2.08 -51.55 -3.41
N LEU A 22 2.93 -50.59 -3.78
CA LEU A 22 2.70 -49.15 -3.55
C LEU A 22 1.50 -48.63 -4.37
N VAL A 23 1.39 -48.99 -5.64
CA VAL A 23 0.25 -48.59 -6.48
C VAL A 23 -1.03 -49.21 -5.96
N ILE A 24 -1.03 -50.49 -5.60
CA ILE A 24 -2.21 -51.17 -5.03
C ILE A 24 -2.61 -50.51 -3.70
N SER A 25 -1.67 -50.20 -2.81
CA SER A 25 -1.99 -49.57 -1.52
C SER A 25 -2.63 -48.20 -1.71
N GLN A 26 -2.24 -47.45 -2.75
CA GLN A 26 -2.77 -46.14 -3.07
C GLN A 26 -4.22 -46.21 -3.59
N PHE A 27 -4.60 -47.22 -4.32
CA PHE A 27 -5.87 -47.30 -5.05
C PHE A 27 -6.84 -48.37 -4.54
N SER A 28 -6.40 -49.36 -3.75
CA SER A 28 -7.23 -50.52 -3.32
C SER A 28 -8.46 -50.14 -2.49
N ASN A 29 -8.43 -49.03 -1.78
CA ASN A 29 -9.55 -48.57 -0.93
C ASN A 29 -10.59 -47.74 -1.69
N SER A 30 -10.45 -47.58 -3.00
CA SER A 30 -11.36 -46.83 -3.85
C SER A 30 -12.34 -47.71 -4.57
N ASN A 31 -13.62 -47.31 -4.62
CA ASN A 31 -14.66 -47.98 -5.40
C ASN A 31 -14.75 -47.46 -6.85
N ASP A 32 -13.80 -46.62 -7.30
CA ASP A 32 -13.73 -46.09 -8.66
C ASP A 32 -13.31 -47.23 -9.61
N GLU A 33 -14.09 -47.47 -10.66
CA GLU A 33 -13.83 -48.49 -11.66
C GLU A 33 -12.46 -48.35 -12.34
N HIS A 34 -12.03 -47.09 -12.59
CA HIS A 34 -10.70 -46.81 -13.10
C HIS A 34 -9.59 -47.27 -12.15
N HIS A 35 -9.73 -47.02 -10.83
CA HIS A 35 -8.77 -47.47 -9.85
C HIS A 35 -8.68 -49.00 -9.77
N LEU A 36 -9.80 -49.68 -9.93
CA LEU A 36 -9.80 -51.15 -10.02
C LEU A 36 -9.05 -51.62 -11.27
N HIS A 37 -9.25 -50.97 -12.42
CA HIS A 37 -8.50 -51.28 -13.64
C HIS A 37 -6.99 -51.04 -13.46
N VAL A 38 -6.60 -49.96 -12.78
CA VAL A 38 -5.16 -49.68 -12.48
C VAL A 38 -4.60 -50.80 -11.62
N CYS A 39 -5.29 -51.22 -10.53
CA CYS A 39 -4.83 -52.27 -9.62
C CYS A 39 -4.73 -53.64 -10.35
N THR A 40 -5.71 -53.98 -11.16
CA THR A 40 -5.67 -55.24 -11.92
C THR A 40 -4.59 -55.23 -13.00
N THR A 41 -4.40 -54.11 -13.69
CA THR A 41 -3.37 -53.99 -14.75
C THR A 41 -1.96 -54.02 -14.15
N ILE A 42 -1.69 -53.33 -13.03
CA ILE A 42 -0.35 -53.36 -12.43
C ILE A 42 -0.07 -54.74 -11.83
N GLY A 43 -1.08 -55.44 -11.27
CA GLY A 43 -0.97 -56.83 -10.80
C GLY A 43 -0.62 -57.80 -11.93
N ALA A 44 -1.27 -57.66 -13.09
CA ALA A 44 -0.98 -58.46 -14.30
C ALA A 44 0.47 -58.22 -14.80
N ILE A 45 0.89 -56.95 -14.84
CA ILE A 45 2.29 -56.60 -15.22
C ILE A 45 3.28 -57.18 -14.20
N SER A 46 2.99 -57.11 -12.89
CA SER A 46 3.85 -57.67 -11.86
C SER A 46 3.97 -59.20 -12.02
N GLN A 47 2.87 -59.91 -12.35
CA GLN A 47 2.89 -61.33 -12.57
C GLN A 47 3.69 -61.69 -13.85
N GLU A 48 3.50 -60.96 -14.95
CA GLU A 48 4.25 -61.14 -16.22
C GLU A 48 5.77 -60.99 -15.98
N LEU A 49 6.18 -59.98 -15.20
CA LEU A 49 7.59 -59.77 -14.83
C LEU A 49 8.15 -60.93 -14.00
N LYS A 50 7.37 -61.52 -13.08
CA LYS A 50 7.76 -62.68 -12.28
C LYS A 50 7.87 -63.93 -13.17
N ASP A 51 6.93 -64.16 -14.05
CA ASP A 51 6.92 -65.33 -14.94
C ASP A 51 8.13 -65.32 -15.89
N HIS A 52 8.61 -64.12 -16.27
CA HIS A 52 9.81 -63.96 -17.08
C HIS A 52 11.11 -63.82 -16.25
N ASN A 53 11.07 -64.04 -14.93
CA ASN A 53 12.20 -63.88 -14.02
C ASN A 53 12.90 -62.52 -14.12
N LEU A 54 12.13 -61.44 -14.39
CA LEU A 54 12.66 -60.09 -14.44
C LEU A 54 12.56 -59.44 -13.05
N PRO A 55 13.53 -58.54 -12.71
CA PRO A 55 13.53 -57.88 -11.40
C PRO A 55 12.34 -56.90 -11.32
N LEU A 56 11.68 -56.81 -10.17
CA LEU A 56 10.54 -55.93 -9.92
C LEU A 56 11.01 -54.48 -9.64
N THR A 57 11.77 -53.93 -10.58
CA THR A 57 12.30 -52.57 -10.49
C THR A 57 11.41 -51.57 -11.25
N PRO A 58 11.40 -50.29 -10.92
CA PRO A 58 10.66 -49.26 -11.69
C PRO A 58 10.98 -49.28 -13.19
N ILE A 59 12.22 -49.61 -13.57
CA ILE A 59 12.62 -49.72 -15.00
C ILE A 59 11.93 -50.89 -15.67
N ALA A 60 11.77 -52.04 -15.01
CA ALA A 60 11.08 -53.20 -15.56
C ALA A 60 9.57 -52.93 -15.74
N TYR A 61 8.93 -52.34 -14.73
CA TYR A 61 7.54 -51.89 -14.83
C TYR A 61 7.34 -50.88 -15.94
N PHE A 62 8.24 -49.92 -16.10
CA PHE A 62 8.24 -48.94 -17.18
C PHE A 62 8.31 -49.64 -18.56
N GLY A 63 9.27 -50.55 -18.74
CA GLY A 63 9.42 -51.30 -19.99
C GLY A 63 8.19 -52.12 -20.35
N SER A 64 7.63 -52.89 -19.39
CA SER A 64 6.43 -53.69 -19.60
C SER A 64 5.19 -52.83 -19.89
N THR A 65 5.03 -51.68 -19.16
CA THR A 65 3.95 -50.75 -19.43
C THR A 65 4.01 -50.16 -20.85
N CYS A 66 5.22 -49.75 -21.29
CA CYS A 66 5.41 -49.22 -22.65
C CYS A 66 5.14 -50.28 -23.72
N SER A 67 5.61 -51.52 -23.52
CA SER A 67 5.34 -52.64 -24.44
C SER A 67 3.86 -52.98 -24.54
N SER A 68 3.14 -52.94 -23.42
CA SER A 68 1.70 -53.15 -23.35
C SER A 68 0.94 -52.08 -24.11
N LEU A 69 1.32 -50.78 -23.89
CA LEU A 69 0.72 -49.66 -24.66
C LEU A 69 0.93 -49.80 -26.18
N ASP A 70 2.14 -50.16 -26.60
CA ASP A 70 2.43 -50.38 -28.04
C ASP A 70 1.66 -51.55 -28.64
N ARG A 71 1.52 -52.65 -27.90
CA ARG A 71 0.71 -53.81 -28.29
C ARG A 71 -0.76 -53.46 -28.46
N PHE A 72 -1.36 -52.71 -27.54
CA PHE A 72 -2.77 -52.30 -27.66
C PHE A 72 -3.02 -51.32 -28.80
N LEU A 73 -2.07 -50.46 -29.15
CA LEU A 73 -2.16 -49.60 -30.31
C LEU A 73 -2.20 -50.37 -31.64
N SER A 74 -1.59 -51.54 -31.69
CA SER A 74 -1.58 -52.40 -32.86
C SER A 74 -2.88 -53.21 -33.02
N SER A 75 -3.80 -53.15 -32.04
CA SER A 75 -5.12 -53.79 -32.06
C SER A 75 -6.10 -52.98 -32.90
N THR A 76 -7.00 -53.70 -33.63
CA THR A 76 -8.05 -53.06 -34.46
C THR A 76 -9.07 -52.26 -33.65
N THR A 77 -9.30 -52.61 -32.39
CA THR A 77 -10.18 -51.94 -31.46
C THR A 77 -9.48 -51.80 -30.11
N PRO A 78 -8.70 -50.73 -29.90
CA PRO A 78 -7.96 -50.53 -28.65
C PRO A 78 -8.92 -50.41 -27.45
N PRO A 79 -8.74 -51.18 -26.36
CA PRO A 79 -9.58 -51.12 -25.17
C PRO A 79 -9.24 -49.85 -24.37
N GLY A 80 -10.06 -48.80 -24.46
CA GLY A 80 -9.80 -47.47 -23.88
C GLY A 80 -9.51 -47.52 -22.38
N HIS A 81 -10.26 -48.32 -21.61
CA HIS A 81 -10.07 -48.44 -20.14
C HIS A 81 -8.71 -49.04 -19.74
N LEU A 82 -8.14 -49.95 -20.57
CA LEU A 82 -6.79 -50.48 -20.33
C LEU A 82 -5.71 -49.47 -20.71
N ILE A 83 -5.91 -48.73 -21.79
CA ILE A 83 -5.00 -47.63 -22.13
C ILE A 83 -5.01 -46.55 -21.05
N ASP A 84 -6.20 -46.21 -20.51
CA ASP A 84 -6.33 -45.28 -19.39
C ASP A 84 -5.54 -45.73 -18.14
N ALA A 85 -5.68 -47.02 -17.80
CA ALA A 85 -4.95 -47.61 -16.66
C ALA A 85 -3.43 -47.60 -16.90
N LEU A 86 -2.99 -48.00 -18.10
CA LEU A 86 -1.58 -48.05 -18.49
C LEU A 86 -0.93 -46.63 -18.50
N LEU A 87 -1.64 -45.61 -19.00
CA LEU A 87 -1.15 -44.23 -18.94
C LEU A 87 -1.04 -43.70 -17.51
N THR A 88 -1.95 -44.13 -16.64
CA THR A 88 -1.87 -43.82 -15.20
C THR A 88 -0.65 -44.48 -14.56
N ILE A 89 -0.42 -45.78 -14.85
CA ILE A 89 0.78 -46.50 -14.37
C ILE A 89 2.05 -45.89 -14.94
N LEU A 90 2.07 -45.52 -16.23
CA LEU A 90 3.20 -44.82 -16.85
C LEU A 90 3.54 -43.53 -16.12
N PHE A 91 2.55 -42.70 -15.80
CA PHE A 91 2.76 -41.48 -15.07
C PHE A 91 3.35 -41.74 -13.68
N LEU A 92 2.86 -42.72 -12.93
CA LEU A 92 3.36 -43.05 -11.59
C LEU A 92 4.77 -43.60 -11.62
N VAL A 93 5.16 -44.32 -12.69
CA VAL A 93 6.51 -44.89 -12.81
C VAL A 93 7.53 -43.91 -13.33
N ILE A 94 7.13 -42.97 -14.24
CA ILE A 94 8.05 -41.94 -14.79
C ILE A 94 8.70 -41.10 -13.68
N ASP A 95 7.97 -40.74 -12.63
CA ASP A 95 8.51 -39.96 -11.53
C ASP A 95 9.55 -40.71 -10.67
N ARG A 96 9.68 -42.03 -10.86
CA ARG A 96 10.63 -42.92 -10.20
C ARG A 96 11.84 -43.26 -11.04
N LEU A 97 11.87 -42.83 -12.30
CA LEU A 97 12.97 -43.08 -13.22
C LEU A 97 14.01 -41.98 -13.15
N SER A 98 15.27 -42.35 -13.32
CA SER A 98 16.32 -41.33 -13.47
C SER A 98 16.16 -40.55 -14.77
N SER A 99 16.52 -39.29 -14.78
CA SER A 99 16.50 -38.42 -15.96
C SER A 99 17.32 -39.00 -17.11
N ALA A 100 18.38 -39.77 -16.83
CA ALA A 100 19.21 -40.44 -17.84
C ALA A 100 18.43 -41.51 -18.65
N VAL A 101 17.58 -42.32 -17.98
CA VAL A 101 16.73 -43.31 -18.62
C VAL A 101 15.70 -42.62 -19.50
N LEU A 102 15.06 -41.58 -19.00
CA LEU A 102 14.05 -40.84 -19.77
C LEU A 102 14.67 -40.16 -21.01
N ARG A 103 15.87 -39.62 -20.92
CA ARG A 103 16.60 -39.03 -22.05
C ARG A 103 16.94 -40.08 -23.10
N THR A 104 17.42 -41.23 -22.69
CA THR A 104 17.76 -42.32 -23.61
C THR A 104 16.54 -42.84 -24.37
N LYS A 105 15.38 -42.91 -23.74
CA LYS A 105 14.13 -43.42 -24.31
C LYS A 105 13.21 -42.34 -24.86
N TYR A 106 13.67 -41.08 -24.93
CA TYR A 106 12.86 -39.92 -25.28
C TYR A 106 12.10 -40.07 -26.60
N VAL A 107 12.80 -40.42 -27.69
CA VAL A 107 12.19 -40.51 -29.02
C VAL A 107 11.08 -41.60 -29.04
N TYR A 108 11.37 -42.76 -28.49
CA TYR A 108 10.38 -43.85 -28.40
C TYR A 108 9.16 -43.44 -27.56
N LEU A 109 9.37 -42.83 -26.38
CA LEU A 109 8.29 -42.39 -25.52
C LEU A 109 7.45 -41.26 -26.15
N SER A 110 8.10 -40.33 -26.83
CA SER A 110 7.41 -39.23 -27.51
C SER A 110 6.48 -39.77 -28.59
N GLU A 111 6.93 -40.72 -29.40
CA GLU A 111 6.14 -41.34 -30.42
C GLU A 111 5.00 -42.20 -29.82
N LEU A 112 5.29 -42.98 -28.78
CA LEU A 112 4.31 -43.80 -28.07
C LEU A 112 3.20 -42.94 -27.46
N LEU A 113 3.53 -41.88 -26.77
CA LEU A 113 2.54 -40.94 -26.15
C LEU A 113 1.74 -40.21 -27.24
N ASN A 114 2.38 -39.75 -28.31
CA ASN A 114 1.68 -39.08 -29.40
C ASN A 114 0.63 -39.98 -30.02
N ARG A 115 0.98 -41.25 -30.33
CA ARG A 115 0.04 -42.23 -30.90
C ARG A 115 -1.08 -42.58 -29.92
N ASN A 116 -0.77 -42.84 -28.63
CA ASN A 116 -1.78 -43.19 -27.63
C ASN A 116 -2.78 -42.04 -27.41
N LEU A 117 -2.32 -40.81 -27.25
CA LEU A 117 -3.20 -39.66 -26.98
C LEU A 117 -4.09 -39.29 -28.17
N GLN A 118 -3.82 -39.79 -29.39
CA GLN A 118 -4.69 -39.59 -30.55
C GLN A 118 -5.81 -40.64 -30.65
N VAL A 119 -5.82 -41.69 -29.82
CA VAL A 119 -6.85 -42.75 -29.85
C VAL A 119 -8.18 -42.19 -29.32
N LYS A 120 -9.24 -42.26 -30.12
CA LYS A 120 -10.55 -41.68 -29.79
C LYS A 120 -11.25 -42.31 -28.56
N SER A 121 -10.91 -43.56 -28.20
CA SER A 121 -11.54 -44.31 -27.11
C SER A 121 -10.96 -43.99 -25.73
N ILE A 122 -9.93 -43.13 -25.63
CA ILE A 122 -9.29 -42.76 -24.35
C ILE A 122 -10.17 -41.85 -23.53
N GLY A 123 -10.37 -42.22 -22.26
CA GLY A 123 -11.11 -41.44 -21.27
C GLY A 123 -10.32 -40.30 -20.68
N VAL A 124 -11.00 -39.49 -19.84
CA VAL A 124 -10.37 -38.41 -19.06
C VAL A 124 -9.25 -38.95 -18.16
N ASN A 125 -9.46 -40.16 -17.61
CA ASN A 125 -8.55 -40.81 -16.68
C ASN A 125 -7.22 -41.27 -17.31
N GLY A 126 -7.18 -41.42 -18.65
CA GLY A 126 -5.95 -41.71 -19.39
C GLY A 126 -5.29 -40.46 -19.96
N VAL A 127 -6.09 -39.53 -20.52
CA VAL A 127 -5.54 -38.31 -21.12
C VAL A 127 -4.85 -37.43 -20.10
N VAL A 128 -5.43 -37.24 -18.89
CA VAL A 128 -4.85 -36.39 -17.86
C VAL A 128 -3.44 -36.86 -17.42
N PRO A 129 -3.22 -38.13 -17.02
CA PRO A 129 -1.86 -38.60 -16.74
C PRO A 129 -0.96 -38.62 -17.98
N GLY A 130 -1.51 -38.91 -19.17
CA GLY A 130 -0.77 -38.84 -20.41
C GLY A 130 -0.18 -37.47 -20.69
N LEU A 131 -0.96 -36.38 -20.51
CA LEU A 131 -0.47 -35.00 -20.62
C LEU A 131 0.61 -34.65 -19.59
N LYS A 132 0.51 -35.20 -18.37
CA LYS A 132 1.57 -35.04 -17.35
C LYS A 132 2.86 -35.77 -17.79
N CYS A 133 2.76 -36.95 -18.38
CA CYS A 133 3.92 -37.62 -18.94
C CYS A 133 4.58 -36.80 -20.06
N VAL A 134 3.78 -36.18 -20.94
CA VAL A 134 4.26 -35.27 -21.98
C VAL A 134 5.00 -34.08 -21.38
N SER A 135 4.41 -33.40 -20.39
CA SER A 135 5.05 -32.28 -19.69
C SER A 135 6.41 -32.71 -19.10
N ARG A 136 6.44 -33.85 -18.41
CA ARG A 136 7.65 -34.40 -17.79
C ARG A 136 8.76 -34.67 -18.79
N LEU A 137 8.44 -35.23 -19.95
CA LEU A 137 9.41 -35.48 -21.02
C LEU A 137 9.99 -34.19 -21.60
N LEU A 138 9.16 -33.17 -21.80
CA LEU A 138 9.60 -31.88 -22.35
C LEU A 138 10.61 -31.18 -21.46
N ILE A 139 10.52 -31.36 -20.13
CA ILE A 139 11.42 -30.70 -19.17
C ILE A 139 12.67 -31.50 -18.80
N VAL A 140 12.73 -32.80 -19.14
CA VAL A 140 13.86 -33.67 -18.76
C VAL A 140 15.10 -33.42 -19.59
N ARG A 141 14.99 -32.84 -20.78
CA ARG A 141 16.12 -32.67 -21.72
C ARG A 141 16.98 -31.43 -21.38
N GLU A 142 18.29 -31.56 -21.58
CA GLU A 142 19.26 -30.49 -21.29
C GLU A 142 19.67 -29.70 -22.55
N LYS A 143 19.71 -30.33 -23.72
CA LYS A 143 20.04 -29.66 -24.98
C LYS A 143 19.14 -30.24 -26.06
N VAL A 144 18.32 -29.38 -26.68
CA VAL A 144 17.31 -29.83 -27.65
C VAL A 144 17.05 -28.72 -28.66
N GLU A 145 16.88 -29.09 -29.90
CA GLU A 145 16.31 -28.21 -30.93
C GLU A 145 14.80 -28.27 -30.94
N TRP A 146 14.17 -27.17 -31.37
CA TRP A 146 12.70 -27.09 -31.44
C TRP A 146 12.08 -28.23 -32.26
N ALA A 147 12.69 -28.58 -33.39
CA ALA A 147 12.21 -29.66 -34.26
C ALA A 147 12.01 -31.00 -33.54
N GLU A 148 12.81 -31.31 -32.53
CA GLU A 148 12.72 -32.56 -31.78
C GLU A 148 11.58 -32.58 -30.75
N VAL A 149 11.15 -31.41 -30.25
CA VAL A 149 10.11 -31.28 -29.22
C VAL A 149 8.77 -30.77 -29.77
N ALA A 150 8.77 -30.19 -30.94
CA ALA A 150 7.61 -29.53 -31.55
C ALA A 150 6.37 -30.40 -31.62
N GLN A 151 6.55 -31.69 -32.03
CA GLN A 151 5.44 -32.63 -32.15
C GLN A 151 4.82 -32.95 -30.78
N LEU A 152 5.65 -33.22 -29.76
CA LEU A 152 5.19 -33.54 -28.43
C LEU A 152 4.58 -32.31 -27.76
N TYR A 153 5.15 -31.11 -27.95
CA TYR A 153 4.56 -29.85 -27.49
C TYR A 153 3.22 -29.57 -28.16
N GLY A 154 3.12 -29.87 -29.46
CA GLY A 154 1.87 -29.78 -30.22
C GLY A 154 0.73 -30.62 -29.63
N VAL A 155 1.03 -31.77 -29.00
CA VAL A 155 0.03 -32.56 -28.27
C VAL A 155 -0.56 -31.75 -27.10
N LEU A 156 0.26 -31.08 -26.30
CA LEU A 156 -0.26 -30.21 -25.20
C LEU A 156 -1.15 -29.09 -25.75
N VAL A 157 -0.70 -28.45 -26.83
CA VAL A 157 -1.42 -27.33 -27.46
C VAL A 157 -2.76 -27.79 -28.07
N SER A 158 -2.86 -29.01 -28.62
CA SER A 158 -4.10 -29.53 -29.19
C SER A 158 -5.22 -29.76 -28.18
N TYR A 159 -4.88 -29.95 -26.90
CA TYR A 159 -5.84 -30.13 -25.80
C TYR A 159 -6.24 -28.81 -25.09
N ILE A 160 -5.77 -27.65 -25.54
CA ILE A 160 -6.15 -26.35 -24.95
C ILE A 160 -7.66 -26.11 -25.04
N THR A 161 -8.30 -26.55 -26.11
CA THR A 161 -9.74 -26.36 -26.39
C THR A 161 -10.56 -27.63 -26.21
N ASP A 162 -10.01 -28.70 -25.62
CA ASP A 162 -10.72 -29.98 -25.41
C ASP A 162 -12.07 -29.78 -24.71
N ASP A 163 -13.12 -30.46 -25.16
CA ASP A 163 -14.47 -30.31 -24.61
C ASP A 163 -14.58 -30.75 -23.15
N ARG A 164 -13.70 -31.64 -22.70
CA ARG A 164 -13.63 -32.16 -21.32
C ARG A 164 -12.91 -31.20 -20.39
N PRO A 165 -13.59 -30.55 -19.39
CA PRO A 165 -12.99 -29.52 -18.57
C PRO A 165 -11.73 -29.96 -17.79
N LYS A 166 -11.69 -31.20 -17.31
CA LYS A 166 -10.53 -31.73 -16.57
C LYS A 166 -9.29 -31.87 -17.46
N VAL A 167 -9.48 -32.33 -18.71
CA VAL A 167 -8.40 -32.45 -19.71
C VAL A 167 -7.86 -31.10 -20.09
N ARG A 168 -8.74 -30.16 -20.42
CA ARG A 168 -8.40 -28.77 -20.76
C ARG A 168 -7.60 -28.09 -19.67
N LYS A 169 -8.09 -28.18 -18.42
CA LYS A 169 -7.37 -27.62 -17.27
C LYS A 169 -5.98 -28.23 -17.09
N GLN A 170 -5.83 -29.53 -17.30
CA GLN A 170 -4.53 -30.21 -17.21
C GLN A 170 -3.58 -29.74 -18.32
N SER A 171 -4.06 -29.60 -19.56
CA SER A 171 -3.27 -29.06 -20.67
C SER A 171 -2.74 -27.67 -20.35
N HIS A 172 -3.60 -26.76 -19.84
CA HIS A 172 -3.21 -25.41 -19.43
C HIS A 172 -2.11 -25.43 -18.34
N LEU A 173 -2.23 -26.32 -17.34
CA LEU A 173 -1.23 -26.47 -16.28
C LEU A 173 0.10 -27.01 -16.81
N CYS A 174 0.07 -28.00 -17.69
CA CYS A 174 1.27 -28.56 -18.31
C CYS A 174 1.98 -27.52 -19.20
N LEU A 175 1.24 -26.71 -19.96
CA LEU A 175 1.81 -25.63 -20.75
C LEU A 175 2.50 -24.59 -19.89
N ARG A 176 1.87 -24.19 -18.77
CA ARG A 176 2.51 -23.29 -17.81
C ARG A 176 3.81 -23.85 -17.25
N GLU A 177 3.80 -25.13 -16.86
CA GLU A 177 4.98 -25.80 -16.31
C GLU A 177 6.13 -25.83 -17.33
N VAL A 178 5.83 -26.23 -18.57
CA VAL A 178 6.82 -26.31 -19.66
C VAL A 178 7.37 -24.94 -20.03
N LEU A 179 6.52 -23.93 -20.23
CA LEU A 179 6.96 -22.56 -20.54
C LEU A 179 7.76 -21.96 -19.41
N GLY A 180 7.33 -22.15 -18.16
CA GLY A 180 8.06 -21.70 -16.98
C GLY A 180 9.44 -22.33 -16.88
N TYR A 181 9.55 -23.62 -17.18
CA TYR A 181 10.82 -24.32 -17.19
C TYR A 181 11.75 -23.82 -18.32
N PHE A 182 11.21 -23.58 -19.53
CA PHE A 182 11.97 -23.00 -20.64
C PHE A 182 12.47 -21.59 -20.32
N GLN A 183 11.65 -20.78 -19.64
CA GLN A 183 12.02 -19.42 -19.25
C GLN A 183 13.14 -19.40 -18.19
N LEU A 184 13.08 -20.29 -17.20
CA LEU A 184 14.02 -20.33 -16.07
C LEU A 184 15.33 -21.04 -16.37
N THR A 185 15.36 -21.91 -17.41
CA THR A 185 16.53 -22.72 -17.75
C THR A 185 17.29 -22.10 -18.93
N PRO A 186 18.47 -21.50 -18.75
CA PRO A 186 19.18 -20.77 -19.80
C PRO A 186 19.46 -21.61 -21.06
N VAL A 187 19.69 -22.90 -20.90
CA VAL A 187 19.98 -23.81 -22.04
C VAL A 187 18.74 -24.07 -22.88
N LEU A 188 17.55 -24.02 -22.31
CA LEU A 188 16.25 -24.24 -22.98
C LEU A 188 15.55 -22.93 -23.38
N ALA A 189 16.07 -21.78 -22.97
CA ALA A 189 15.51 -20.47 -23.31
C ALA A 189 15.27 -20.25 -24.83
N PRO A 190 16.08 -20.80 -25.76
CA PRO A 190 15.78 -20.71 -27.20
C PRO A 190 14.46 -21.39 -27.61
N LEU A 191 13.96 -22.34 -26.85
CA LEU A 191 12.68 -23.02 -27.12
C LEU A 191 11.47 -22.19 -26.75
N LEU A 192 11.64 -21.18 -25.89
CA LEU A 192 10.55 -20.35 -25.41
C LEU A 192 9.85 -19.57 -26.54
N ALA A 193 10.61 -19.03 -27.48
CA ALA A 193 10.06 -18.25 -28.58
C ALA A 193 9.15 -19.11 -29.48
N PRO A 194 9.60 -20.26 -30.04
CA PRO A 194 8.75 -21.08 -30.89
C PRO A 194 7.60 -21.76 -30.11
N ALA A 195 7.79 -22.10 -28.82
CA ALA A 195 6.71 -22.62 -27.98
C ALA A 195 5.61 -21.58 -27.76
N SER A 196 5.99 -20.33 -27.51
CA SER A 196 5.05 -19.21 -27.37
C SER A 196 4.34 -18.91 -28.70
N GLU A 197 5.06 -18.96 -29.82
CA GLU A 197 4.50 -18.76 -31.15
C GLU A 197 3.46 -19.84 -31.52
N ALA A 198 3.67 -21.08 -31.12
CA ALA A 198 2.69 -22.17 -31.33
C ALA A 198 1.34 -21.86 -30.66
N ILE A 199 1.34 -21.34 -29.43
CA ILE A 199 0.11 -20.92 -28.74
C ILE A 199 -0.51 -19.71 -29.45
N THR A 200 0.31 -18.74 -29.86
CA THR A 200 -0.16 -17.54 -30.55
C THR A 200 -0.85 -17.90 -31.87
N ASN A 201 -0.28 -18.79 -32.65
CA ASN A 201 -0.86 -19.26 -33.92
C ASN A 201 -2.22 -19.97 -33.73
N VAL A 202 -2.37 -20.74 -32.64
CA VAL A 202 -3.67 -21.32 -32.27
C VAL A 202 -4.67 -20.23 -31.90
N PHE A 203 -4.28 -19.25 -31.14
CA PHE A 203 -5.14 -18.10 -30.78
C PHE A 203 -5.58 -17.34 -32.04
N GLU A 204 -4.66 -16.99 -32.93
CA GLU A 204 -4.95 -16.29 -34.18
C GLU A 204 -5.92 -17.10 -35.08
N ARG A 205 -5.70 -18.41 -35.20
CA ARG A 205 -6.58 -19.28 -35.95
C ARG A 205 -8.02 -19.25 -35.44
N PHE A 206 -8.23 -19.40 -34.16
CA PHE A 206 -9.57 -19.37 -33.58
C PHE A 206 -10.21 -17.98 -33.57
N LEU A 207 -9.39 -16.93 -33.48
CA LEU A 207 -9.84 -15.55 -33.64
C LEU A 207 -10.40 -15.31 -35.05
N LEU A 208 -9.71 -15.80 -36.09
CA LEU A 208 -10.14 -15.70 -37.47
C LEU A 208 -11.41 -16.55 -37.73
N LEU A 209 -11.52 -17.76 -37.17
CA LEU A 209 -12.70 -18.61 -37.28
C LEU A 209 -13.92 -18.01 -36.59
N ALA A 210 -13.74 -17.38 -35.43
CA ALA A 210 -14.82 -16.73 -34.69
C ALA A 210 -15.30 -15.42 -35.35
N GLY A 211 -14.41 -14.70 -36.04
CA GLY A 211 -14.68 -13.39 -36.70
C GLY A 211 -14.93 -13.48 -38.21
N GLY A 212 -14.84 -14.68 -38.84
CA GLY A 212 -14.88 -14.84 -40.28
C GLY A 212 -16.21 -14.51 -40.96
N SER A 213 -16.14 -14.19 -42.24
CA SER A 213 -17.27 -13.88 -43.13
C SER A 213 -18.21 -15.08 -43.37
N ASP A 214 -19.35 -14.80 -43.99
CA ASP A 214 -20.62 -15.58 -44.05
C ASP A 214 -20.60 -17.08 -44.45
N GLU A 215 -19.47 -17.65 -44.88
CA GLU A 215 -19.45 -19.01 -45.44
C GLU A 215 -19.57 -20.15 -44.40
N ASN A 216 -19.31 -19.93 -43.10
CA ASN A 216 -19.32 -20.97 -42.05
C ASN A 216 -20.15 -20.59 -40.82
N VAL A 217 -21.39 -20.18 -40.98
CA VAL A 217 -22.31 -19.77 -39.90
C VAL A 217 -22.51 -20.84 -38.82
N SER A 218 -22.44 -22.15 -39.19
CA SER A 218 -22.64 -23.26 -38.27
C SER A 218 -21.46 -23.53 -37.31
N GLU A 219 -20.25 -23.12 -37.66
CA GLU A 219 -19.03 -23.34 -36.83
C GLU A 219 -18.69 -22.17 -35.89
N ARG A 220 -19.27 -21.00 -36.13
CA ARG A 220 -19.00 -19.78 -35.30
C ARG A 220 -19.27 -19.94 -33.80
N PRO A 221 -20.39 -20.56 -33.36
CA PRO A 221 -20.64 -20.70 -31.93
C PRO A 221 -19.60 -21.59 -31.25
N LYS A 222 -19.14 -22.64 -31.93
CA LYS A 222 -18.10 -23.52 -31.43
C LYS A 222 -16.74 -22.80 -31.37
N ALA A 223 -16.36 -22.11 -32.44
CA ALA A 223 -15.12 -21.33 -32.49
C ALA A 223 -15.08 -20.21 -31.42
N ALA A 224 -16.21 -19.57 -31.15
CA ALA A 224 -16.33 -18.59 -30.08
C ALA A 224 -16.13 -19.22 -28.69
N GLN A 225 -16.66 -20.41 -28.44
CA GLN A 225 -16.45 -21.15 -27.19
C GLN A 225 -14.99 -21.60 -27.06
N GLU A 226 -14.38 -22.12 -28.13
CA GLU A 226 -12.98 -22.50 -28.13
C GLU A 226 -12.06 -21.30 -27.91
N LEU A 227 -12.40 -20.11 -28.44
CA LEU A 227 -11.71 -18.86 -28.16
C LEU A 227 -11.72 -18.52 -26.65
N LEU A 228 -12.86 -18.70 -25.97
CA LEU A 228 -12.93 -18.50 -24.52
C LEU A 228 -12.03 -19.51 -23.77
N HIS A 229 -11.92 -20.74 -24.23
CA HIS A 229 -11.01 -21.72 -23.63
C HIS A 229 -9.55 -21.35 -23.84
N ILE A 230 -9.19 -20.72 -24.97
CA ILE A 230 -7.83 -20.20 -25.19
C ILE A 230 -7.54 -19.01 -24.29
N LEU A 231 -8.49 -18.10 -24.09
CA LEU A 231 -8.34 -17.01 -23.14
C LEU A 231 -8.08 -17.52 -21.70
N ASP A 232 -8.73 -18.63 -21.30
CA ASP A 232 -8.44 -19.31 -20.04
C ASP A 232 -7.03 -19.90 -19.99
N ALA A 233 -6.54 -20.45 -21.12
CA ALA A 233 -5.15 -20.92 -21.21
C ALA A 233 -4.17 -19.77 -21.12
N LEU A 234 -4.45 -18.65 -21.81
CA LEU A 234 -3.61 -17.46 -21.78
C LEU A 234 -3.52 -16.84 -20.38
N LYS A 235 -4.58 -16.86 -19.57
CA LYS A 235 -4.54 -16.45 -18.17
C LYS A 235 -3.40 -17.13 -17.40
N ILE A 236 -3.10 -18.39 -17.72
CA ILE A 236 -2.12 -19.20 -17.00
C ILE A 236 -0.74 -19.16 -17.68
N SER A 237 -0.69 -19.09 -19.02
CA SER A 237 0.54 -19.21 -19.81
C SER A 237 1.19 -17.88 -20.18
N LEU A 238 0.40 -16.80 -20.36
CA LEU A 238 0.88 -15.50 -20.83
C LEU A 238 2.05 -14.93 -20.00
N PRO A 239 2.08 -15.06 -18.67
CA PRO A 239 3.22 -14.59 -17.86
C PRO A 239 4.56 -15.26 -18.18
N TYR A 240 4.53 -16.43 -18.82
CA TYR A 240 5.72 -17.23 -19.12
C TYR A 240 6.08 -17.21 -20.62
N MET A 241 5.35 -16.46 -21.44
CA MET A 241 5.57 -16.40 -22.89
C MET A 241 6.69 -15.43 -23.27
N SER A 242 7.21 -15.58 -24.48
CA SER A 242 8.22 -14.66 -25.03
C SER A 242 7.65 -13.25 -25.23
N LEU A 243 8.52 -12.23 -25.14
CA LEU A 243 8.17 -10.82 -25.34
C LEU A 243 7.45 -10.56 -26.68
N LYS A 244 7.90 -11.19 -27.76
CA LYS A 244 7.30 -11.06 -29.10
C LYS A 244 5.85 -11.57 -29.10
N SER A 245 5.64 -12.78 -28.61
CA SER A 245 4.31 -13.43 -28.58
C SER A 245 3.36 -12.70 -27.63
N SER A 246 3.80 -12.35 -26.43
CA SER A 246 2.99 -11.58 -25.47
C SER A 246 2.56 -10.23 -26.06
N THR A 247 3.46 -9.53 -26.77
CA THR A 247 3.14 -8.26 -27.42
C THR A 247 2.07 -8.42 -28.52
N ILE A 248 2.12 -9.49 -29.30
CA ILE A 248 1.11 -9.80 -30.33
C ILE A 248 -0.24 -10.08 -29.66
N ILE A 249 -0.25 -10.90 -28.60
CA ILE A 249 -1.47 -11.22 -27.86
C ILE A 249 -2.11 -9.98 -27.25
N LEU A 250 -1.32 -9.07 -26.67
CA LEU A 250 -1.83 -7.80 -26.13
C LEU A 250 -2.52 -6.95 -27.21
N LYS A 251 -2.00 -6.93 -28.44
CA LYS A 251 -2.65 -6.24 -29.55
C LYS A 251 -4.00 -6.89 -29.91
N TYR A 252 -4.07 -8.21 -29.94
CA TYR A 252 -5.35 -8.92 -30.18
C TYR A 252 -6.34 -8.71 -29.04
N PHE A 253 -5.88 -8.67 -27.79
CA PHE A 253 -6.76 -8.33 -26.66
C PHE A 253 -7.40 -6.95 -26.84
N ARG A 254 -6.66 -5.96 -27.35
CA ARG A 254 -7.21 -4.63 -27.64
C ARG A 254 -8.36 -4.73 -28.66
N SER A 255 -8.17 -5.44 -29.76
CA SER A 255 -9.22 -5.62 -30.77
C SER A 255 -10.43 -6.40 -30.23
N LEU A 256 -10.22 -7.39 -29.34
CA LEU A 256 -11.30 -8.13 -28.70
C LEU A 256 -12.11 -7.28 -27.71
N LEU A 257 -11.48 -6.31 -27.04
CA LEU A 257 -12.18 -5.39 -26.13
C LEU A 257 -13.15 -4.45 -26.87
N GLU A 258 -12.89 -4.15 -28.16
CA GLU A 258 -13.78 -3.36 -29.01
C GLU A 258 -15.14 -4.05 -29.24
N LEU A 259 -15.22 -5.39 -29.05
CA LEU A 259 -16.47 -6.17 -29.13
C LEU A 259 -17.44 -5.92 -27.97
N LYS A 260 -17.00 -5.25 -26.91
CA LYS A 260 -17.78 -4.92 -25.68
C LYS A 260 -18.48 -6.15 -25.04
N SER A 261 -17.95 -7.34 -25.21
CA SER A 261 -18.49 -8.58 -24.62
C SER A 261 -17.99 -8.74 -23.18
N LEU A 262 -18.90 -8.74 -22.20
CA LEU A 262 -18.56 -8.87 -20.78
C LEU A 262 -17.74 -10.11 -20.46
N ILE A 263 -18.06 -11.26 -21.07
CA ILE A 263 -17.36 -12.53 -20.84
C ILE A 263 -15.92 -12.45 -21.35
N VAL A 264 -15.73 -11.90 -22.55
CA VAL A 264 -14.40 -11.73 -23.17
C VAL A 264 -13.58 -10.72 -22.37
N THR A 265 -14.16 -9.58 -22.03
CA THR A 265 -13.51 -8.54 -21.21
C THR A 265 -13.03 -9.10 -19.87
N ARG A 266 -13.88 -9.85 -19.16
CA ARG A 266 -13.50 -10.48 -17.88
C ARG A 266 -12.30 -11.43 -18.02
N ARG A 267 -12.29 -12.30 -19.07
CA ARG A 267 -11.17 -13.23 -19.28
C ARG A 267 -9.88 -12.52 -19.65
N ILE A 268 -9.96 -11.48 -20.47
CA ILE A 268 -8.81 -10.63 -20.81
C ILE A 268 -8.30 -9.94 -19.55
N THR A 269 -9.18 -9.35 -18.73
CA THR A 269 -8.80 -8.70 -17.48
C THR A 269 -8.12 -9.67 -16.51
N ASP A 270 -8.63 -10.89 -16.40
CA ASP A 270 -8.03 -11.97 -15.61
C ASP A 270 -6.61 -12.34 -16.10
N ALA A 271 -6.44 -12.47 -17.43
CA ALA A 271 -5.15 -12.79 -18.03
C ALA A 271 -4.13 -11.66 -17.84
N LEU A 272 -4.56 -10.41 -18.00
CA LEU A 272 -3.73 -9.23 -17.77
C LEU A 272 -3.33 -9.07 -16.30
N ASN A 273 -4.26 -9.35 -15.38
CA ASN A 273 -3.96 -9.30 -13.95
C ASN A 273 -2.90 -10.35 -13.58
N ALA A 274 -3.02 -11.57 -14.09
CA ALA A 274 -2.02 -12.62 -13.92
C ALA A 274 -0.65 -12.19 -14.49
N LEU A 275 -0.64 -11.55 -15.67
CA LEU A 275 0.58 -11.02 -16.30
C LEU A 275 1.24 -9.89 -15.48
N CYS A 276 0.45 -8.96 -14.97
CA CYS A 276 0.95 -7.82 -14.21
C CYS A 276 1.52 -8.23 -12.83
N LEU A 277 0.93 -9.24 -12.19
CA LEU A 277 1.39 -9.75 -10.91
C LEU A 277 2.66 -10.61 -11.00
N HIS A 278 2.98 -11.12 -12.19
CA HIS A 278 4.17 -11.96 -12.39
C HIS A 278 5.42 -11.10 -12.63
N SER A 279 6.36 -11.14 -11.70
CA SER A 279 7.54 -10.26 -11.71
C SER A 279 8.60 -10.61 -12.77
N VAL A 280 8.69 -11.87 -13.19
CA VAL A 280 9.80 -12.40 -14.02
C VAL A 280 9.56 -12.26 -15.51
N GLY A 281 8.31 -12.12 -15.98
CA GLY A 281 7.98 -12.06 -17.40
C GLY A 281 8.46 -10.78 -18.10
N GLU A 282 9.03 -10.91 -19.28
CA GLU A 282 9.32 -9.79 -20.18
C GLU A 282 8.03 -9.30 -20.84
N ILE A 283 7.71 -8.01 -20.71
CA ILE A 283 6.49 -7.41 -21.24
C ILE A 283 6.84 -6.10 -21.95
N SER A 284 6.22 -5.85 -23.11
CA SER A 284 6.27 -4.53 -23.74
C SER A 284 5.47 -3.52 -22.91
N ALA A 285 6.17 -2.55 -22.32
CA ALA A 285 5.55 -1.49 -21.54
C ALA A 285 4.56 -0.67 -22.37
N GLU A 286 4.88 -0.39 -23.64
CA GLU A 286 4.01 0.35 -24.55
C GLU A 286 2.72 -0.43 -24.86
N ALA A 287 2.84 -1.71 -25.22
CA ALA A 287 1.67 -2.52 -25.57
C ALA A 287 0.73 -2.71 -24.38
N LEU A 288 1.30 -2.92 -23.18
CA LEU A 288 0.51 -3.02 -21.95
C LEU A 288 -0.17 -1.69 -21.62
N LEU A 289 0.55 -0.58 -21.71
CA LEU A 289 0.00 0.75 -21.44
C LEU A 289 -1.13 1.14 -22.40
N ASP A 290 -0.96 0.87 -23.70
CA ASP A 290 -2.00 1.14 -24.71
C ASP A 290 -3.27 0.35 -24.42
N LEU A 291 -3.13 -0.91 -23.99
CA LEU A 291 -4.27 -1.75 -23.62
C LEU A 291 -4.94 -1.26 -22.32
N LEU A 292 -4.18 -0.87 -21.31
CA LEU A 292 -4.71 -0.29 -20.06
C LEU A 292 -5.46 1.02 -20.34
N CYS A 293 -4.91 1.89 -21.21
CA CYS A 293 -5.60 3.12 -21.61
C CYS A 293 -6.87 2.82 -22.42
N SER A 294 -6.86 1.81 -23.28
CA SER A 294 -8.07 1.38 -23.99
C SER A 294 -9.14 0.90 -23.01
N LEU A 295 -8.79 0.06 -22.04
CA LEU A 295 -9.71 -0.35 -20.96
C LEU A 295 -10.22 0.83 -20.15
N ALA A 296 -9.35 1.75 -19.77
CA ALA A 296 -9.72 2.95 -19.03
C ALA A 296 -10.78 3.79 -19.77
N THR A 297 -10.65 3.92 -21.08
CA THR A 297 -11.61 4.70 -21.90
C THR A 297 -12.93 3.98 -22.19
N THR A 298 -13.05 2.67 -21.92
CA THR A 298 -14.30 1.92 -22.09
C THR A 298 -15.17 1.92 -20.83
N VAL A 299 -14.69 2.46 -19.72
CA VAL A 299 -15.48 2.57 -18.49
C VAL A 299 -16.55 3.64 -18.67
N SER A 300 -17.82 3.24 -18.47
CA SER A 300 -18.97 4.13 -18.42
C SER A 300 -19.75 3.84 -17.14
N PRO A 301 -20.04 4.84 -16.29
CA PRO A 301 -20.79 4.65 -15.05
C PRO A 301 -22.17 4.03 -15.28
N ASP A 302 -22.81 4.38 -16.39
CA ASP A 302 -24.18 3.99 -16.68
C ASP A 302 -24.31 2.63 -17.40
N GLU A 303 -23.29 2.23 -18.17
CA GLU A 303 -23.35 1.04 -19.03
C GLU A 303 -22.54 -0.15 -18.50
N SER A 304 -21.58 0.10 -17.59
CA SER A 304 -20.65 -0.93 -17.10
C SER A 304 -21.21 -1.66 -15.88
N SER A 305 -21.04 -2.99 -15.82
CA SER A 305 -21.40 -3.76 -14.62
C SER A 305 -20.44 -3.53 -13.46
N ALA A 306 -20.91 -3.71 -12.22
CA ALA A 306 -20.10 -3.60 -11.00
C ALA A 306 -18.82 -4.43 -11.09
N ASP A 307 -18.93 -5.70 -11.51
CA ASP A 307 -17.80 -6.62 -11.69
C ASP A 307 -16.77 -6.09 -12.69
N SER A 308 -17.23 -5.53 -13.82
CA SER A 308 -16.35 -5.00 -14.86
C SER A 308 -15.57 -3.78 -14.36
N MET A 309 -16.24 -2.85 -13.69
CA MET A 309 -15.60 -1.66 -13.11
C MET A 309 -14.60 -2.02 -12.01
N THR A 310 -14.98 -2.92 -11.11
CA THR A 310 -14.10 -3.42 -10.03
C THR A 310 -12.85 -4.09 -10.59
N CYS A 311 -13.03 -4.99 -11.58
CA CYS A 311 -11.91 -5.66 -12.22
C CYS A 311 -11.00 -4.68 -12.97
N THR A 312 -11.59 -3.70 -13.69
CA THR A 312 -10.83 -2.68 -14.40
C THR A 312 -10.04 -1.81 -13.45
N ALA A 313 -10.63 -1.33 -12.35
CA ALA A 313 -9.94 -0.54 -11.34
C ALA A 313 -8.73 -1.30 -10.75
N ARG A 314 -8.90 -2.56 -10.36
CA ARG A 314 -7.82 -3.40 -9.83
C ARG A 314 -6.73 -3.68 -10.87
N LEU A 315 -7.12 -3.89 -12.13
CA LEU A 315 -6.16 -4.08 -13.21
C LEU A 315 -5.36 -2.81 -13.49
N LEU A 316 -6.00 -1.63 -13.45
CA LEU A 316 -5.30 -0.35 -13.59
C LEU A 316 -4.26 -0.16 -12.47
N ASP A 317 -4.55 -0.58 -11.24
CA ASP A 317 -3.56 -0.56 -10.15
C ASP A 317 -2.34 -1.43 -10.47
N ALA A 318 -2.55 -2.73 -10.70
CA ALA A 318 -1.47 -3.67 -10.96
C ALA A 318 -0.71 -3.35 -12.25
N GLY A 319 -1.45 -3.01 -13.32
CA GLY A 319 -0.90 -2.72 -14.63
C GLY A 319 -0.08 -1.45 -14.67
N MET A 320 -0.57 -0.34 -14.13
CA MET A 320 0.17 0.93 -14.09
C MET A 320 1.44 0.84 -13.23
N LYS A 321 1.39 0.14 -12.10
CA LYS A 321 2.60 -0.14 -11.29
C LYS A 321 3.62 -0.95 -12.10
N ARG A 322 3.16 -1.95 -12.85
CA ARG A 322 4.04 -2.76 -13.70
C ARG A 322 4.65 -1.92 -14.82
N VAL A 323 3.85 -1.14 -15.55
CA VAL A 323 4.35 -0.23 -16.59
C VAL A 323 5.34 0.79 -16.00
N TYR A 324 5.05 1.36 -14.83
CA TYR A 324 5.93 2.30 -14.15
C TYR A 324 7.29 1.68 -13.81
N SER A 325 7.31 0.42 -13.37
CA SER A 325 8.55 -0.31 -13.08
C SER A 325 9.38 -0.62 -14.35
N LEU A 326 8.72 -0.82 -15.50
CA LEU A 326 9.37 -1.11 -16.79
C LEU A 326 9.82 0.16 -17.52
N ASN A 327 8.95 1.15 -17.62
CA ASN A 327 9.22 2.43 -18.27
C ASN A 327 8.41 3.55 -17.60
N ARG A 328 9.07 4.25 -16.67
CA ARG A 328 8.49 5.34 -15.89
C ARG A 328 7.95 6.47 -16.77
N GLN A 329 8.68 6.87 -17.80
CA GLN A 329 8.34 8.06 -18.61
C GLN A 329 7.00 7.91 -19.32
N ILE A 330 6.77 6.77 -19.99
CA ILE A 330 5.51 6.54 -20.69
C ILE A 330 4.33 6.35 -19.72
N SER A 331 4.58 5.71 -18.55
CA SER A 331 3.57 5.54 -17.51
C SER A 331 3.05 6.88 -17.01
N VAL A 332 3.96 7.78 -16.64
CA VAL A 332 3.64 9.11 -16.09
C VAL A 332 2.77 9.93 -17.03
N VAL A 333 3.08 9.95 -18.34
CA VAL A 333 2.31 10.71 -19.33
C VAL A 333 0.84 10.31 -19.41
N LYS A 334 0.52 9.04 -19.11
CA LYS A 334 -0.85 8.48 -19.17
C LYS A 334 -1.60 8.51 -17.85
N LEU A 335 -0.95 8.89 -16.74
CA LEU A 335 -1.64 9.01 -15.44
C LEU A 335 -2.94 9.82 -15.48
N PRO A 336 -3.02 10.99 -16.16
CA PRO A 336 -4.27 11.75 -16.21
C PRO A 336 -5.45 10.98 -16.83
N VAL A 337 -5.20 10.14 -17.83
CA VAL A 337 -6.24 9.30 -18.45
C VAL A 337 -6.75 8.25 -17.47
N VAL A 338 -5.84 7.59 -16.77
CA VAL A 338 -6.18 6.58 -15.76
C VAL A 338 -6.94 7.19 -14.58
N PHE A 339 -6.50 8.36 -14.11
CA PHE A 339 -7.17 9.09 -13.02
C PHE A 339 -8.57 9.56 -13.43
N SER A 340 -8.77 9.99 -14.70
CA SER A 340 -10.09 10.31 -15.22
C SER A 340 -11.03 9.10 -15.23
N SER A 341 -10.53 7.94 -15.70
CA SER A 341 -11.31 6.70 -15.69
C SER A 341 -11.69 6.25 -14.27
N LEU A 342 -10.75 6.34 -13.31
CA LEU A 342 -11.05 6.03 -11.91
C LEU A 342 -12.07 7.00 -11.31
N LYS A 343 -12.07 8.27 -11.71
CA LYS A 343 -13.09 9.25 -11.35
C LYS A 343 -14.47 8.83 -11.88
N ASP A 344 -14.54 8.32 -13.13
CA ASP A 344 -15.77 7.82 -13.72
C ASP A 344 -16.28 6.58 -12.96
N VAL A 345 -15.38 5.69 -12.48
CA VAL A 345 -15.77 4.59 -11.58
C VAL A 345 -16.34 5.10 -10.25
N LEU A 346 -15.78 6.18 -9.69
CA LEU A 346 -16.28 6.79 -8.45
C LEU A 346 -17.65 7.48 -8.62
N ALA A 347 -18.06 7.78 -9.85
CA ALA A 347 -19.41 8.31 -10.16
C ALA A 347 -20.47 7.19 -10.23
N SER A 348 -20.09 5.90 -10.11
CA SER A 348 -21.02 4.77 -10.15
C SER A 348 -21.71 4.55 -8.80
N GLU A 349 -22.81 3.79 -8.80
CA GLU A 349 -23.57 3.43 -7.58
C GLU A 349 -23.08 2.11 -6.93
N HIS A 350 -22.00 1.49 -7.47
CA HIS A 350 -21.56 0.16 -7.06
C HIS A 350 -20.48 0.22 -5.98
N GLU A 351 -20.82 -0.12 -4.75
CA GLU A 351 -19.94 -0.04 -3.57
C GLU A 351 -18.59 -0.77 -3.76
N GLU A 352 -18.59 -1.98 -4.33
CA GLU A 352 -17.34 -2.73 -4.57
C GLU A 352 -16.42 -2.02 -5.56
N ALA A 353 -16.99 -1.39 -6.60
CA ALA A 353 -16.24 -0.62 -7.58
C ALA A 353 -15.69 0.67 -6.98
N LEU A 354 -16.47 1.35 -6.12
CA LEU A 354 -16.04 2.53 -5.38
C LEU A 354 -14.82 2.22 -4.51
N VAL A 355 -14.90 1.17 -3.69
CA VAL A 355 -13.79 0.75 -2.82
C VAL A 355 -12.54 0.38 -3.62
N ALA A 356 -12.70 -0.34 -4.74
CA ALA A 356 -11.60 -0.67 -5.63
C ALA A 356 -10.96 0.57 -6.26
N ALA A 357 -11.76 1.54 -6.71
CA ALA A 357 -11.28 2.79 -7.28
C ALA A 357 -10.49 3.62 -6.25
N VAL A 358 -11.02 3.78 -5.03
CA VAL A 358 -10.33 4.49 -3.93
C VAL A 358 -8.98 3.85 -3.62
N ALA A 359 -8.95 2.52 -3.48
CA ALA A 359 -7.71 1.79 -3.24
C ALA A 359 -6.70 2.00 -4.38
N THR A 360 -7.16 1.95 -5.63
CA THR A 360 -6.33 2.17 -6.81
C THR A 360 -5.79 3.60 -6.88
N PHE A 361 -6.63 4.63 -6.63
CA PHE A 361 -6.16 6.01 -6.52
C PHE A 361 -5.04 6.16 -5.51
N LYS A 362 -5.27 5.68 -4.29
CA LYS A 362 -4.28 5.76 -3.18
C LYS A 362 -2.96 5.06 -3.56
N ASN A 363 -3.06 3.87 -4.13
CA ASN A 363 -1.91 3.09 -4.55
C ASN A 363 -1.12 3.77 -5.68
N LEU A 364 -1.79 4.31 -6.70
CA LEU A 364 -1.13 5.00 -7.82
C LEU A 364 -0.52 6.33 -7.37
N ILE A 365 -1.17 7.08 -6.49
CA ILE A 365 -0.59 8.28 -5.88
C ILE A 365 0.72 7.94 -5.18
N GLN A 366 0.75 6.87 -4.38
CA GLN A 366 1.93 6.48 -3.62
C GLN A 366 3.06 5.94 -4.51
N SER A 367 2.74 5.13 -5.52
CA SER A 367 3.74 4.37 -6.29
C SER A 367 4.15 5.01 -7.61
N CYS A 368 3.27 5.76 -8.30
CA CYS A 368 3.52 6.30 -9.64
C CYS A 368 3.78 7.80 -9.68
N ILE A 369 3.55 8.53 -8.58
CA ILE A 369 3.91 9.93 -8.44
C ILE A 369 5.21 10.01 -7.64
N ASP A 370 6.28 10.47 -8.23
CA ASP A 370 7.58 10.62 -7.58
C ASP A 370 8.00 12.09 -7.44
N GLU A 371 9.06 12.29 -6.68
CA GLU A 371 9.57 13.63 -6.37
C GLU A 371 9.99 14.43 -7.63
N SER A 372 10.50 13.75 -8.67
CA SER A 372 10.92 14.45 -9.89
C SER A 372 9.74 14.99 -10.70
N LEU A 373 8.62 14.22 -10.75
CA LEU A 373 7.37 14.67 -11.38
C LEU A 373 6.78 15.87 -10.61
N ILE A 374 6.81 15.82 -9.28
CA ILE A 374 6.34 16.90 -8.41
C ILE A 374 7.18 18.15 -8.63
N LYS A 375 8.51 18.05 -8.57
CA LYS A 375 9.44 19.19 -8.80
C LYS A 375 9.26 19.81 -10.16
N GLN A 376 9.14 19.02 -11.22
CA GLN A 376 8.89 19.52 -12.57
C GLN A 376 7.62 20.39 -12.64
N GLY A 377 6.54 19.97 -11.97
CA GLY A 377 5.30 20.76 -11.91
C GLY A 377 5.49 22.07 -11.16
N VAL A 378 6.13 22.04 -10.00
CA VAL A 378 6.37 23.22 -9.17
C VAL A 378 7.29 24.22 -9.87
N ASP A 379 8.37 23.75 -10.48
CA ASP A 379 9.30 24.62 -11.23
C ASP A 379 8.57 25.34 -12.36
N GLN A 380 7.70 24.65 -13.08
CA GLN A 380 6.93 25.25 -14.17
C GLN A 380 5.90 26.29 -13.68
N ILE A 381 5.28 26.06 -12.52
CA ILE A 381 4.40 27.04 -11.87
C ILE A 381 5.20 28.26 -11.43
N SER A 382 6.36 28.06 -10.80
CA SER A 382 7.22 29.13 -10.29
C SER A 382 7.76 30.04 -11.44
N VAL A 383 8.17 29.44 -12.55
CA VAL A 383 8.59 30.18 -13.74
C VAL A 383 7.42 30.95 -14.35
N SER A 384 6.21 30.36 -14.36
CA SER A 384 5.01 31.00 -14.92
C SER A 384 4.51 32.17 -14.07
N ALA A 385 4.72 32.14 -12.75
CA ALA A 385 4.34 33.23 -11.85
C ALA A 385 5.17 34.50 -12.10
N ASN A 386 6.39 34.34 -12.63
CA ASN A 386 7.31 35.44 -12.97
C ASN A 386 7.12 35.97 -14.42
N ALA A 387 6.32 35.29 -15.25
CA ALA A 387 6.03 35.67 -16.62
C ALA A 387 4.55 36.07 -16.78
N ALA A 388 4.28 37.21 -17.41
CA ALA A 388 2.92 37.73 -17.58
C ALA A 388 1.97 36.84 -18.39
N THR A 389 2.49 35.82 -19.07
CA THR A 389 1.71 34.81 -19.81
C THR A 389 2.40 33.44 -19.78
N ARG A 390 1.68 32.44 -19.32
CA ARG A 390 2.13 31.05 -19.37
C ARG A 390 2.14 30.57 -20.82
N LYS A 391 3.32 30.22 -21.35
CA LYS A 391 3.51 29.76 -22.76
C LYS A 391 3.25 28.24 -22.90
N SER A 392 3.30 27.46 -21.82
CA SER A 392 3.09 25.99 -21.81
C SER A 392 1.77 25.61 -21.15
N GLY A 393 1.14 24.54 -21.65
CA GLY A 393 -0.05 23.96 -21.03
C GLY A 393 0.22 23.37 -19.64
N PRO A 394 -0.84 22.87 -18.95
CA PRO A 394 -0.69 22.25 -17.62
C PRO A 394 0.17 20.99 -17.71
N THR A 395 1.06 20.81 -16.73
CA THR A 395 1.88 19.61 -16.57
C THR A 395 1.04 18.38 -16.21
N VAL A 396 1.64 17.20 -16.31
CA VAL A 396 0.96 15.94 -15.92
C VAL A 396 0.47 15.99 -14.48
N ILE A 397 1.31 16.45 -13.56
CA ILE A 397 0.93 16.52 -12.13
C ILE A 397 -0.19 17.54 -11.89
N GLU A 398 -0.20 18.67 -12.58
CA GLU A 398 -1.30 19.64 -12.50
C GLU A 398 -2.61 19.05 -13.00
N LYS A 399 -2.59 18.25 -14.09
CA LYS A 399 -3.79 17.55 -14.59
C LYS A 399 -4.31 16.53 -13.59
N VAL A 400 -3.42 15.77 -12.96
CA VAL A 400 -3.77 14.81 -11.91
C VAL A 400 -4.39 15.54 -10.70
N CYS A 401 -3.76 16.63 -10.24
CA CYS A 401 -4.30 17.44 -9.14
C CYS A 401 -5.69 18.01 -9.48
N ALA A 402 -5.90 18.50 -10.71
CA ALA A 402 -7.21 19.00 -11.15
C ALA A 402 -8.28 17.89 -11.18
N THR A 403 -7.92 16.67 -11.57
CA THR A 403 -8.85 15.53 -11.51
C THR A 403 -9.22 15.23 -10.05
N ILE A 404 -8.26 15.23 -9.13
CA ILE A 404 -8.50 15.00 -7.70
C ILE A 404 -9.34 16.13 -7.10
N GLU A 405 -9.08 17.39 -7.46
CA GLU A 405 -9.90 18.52 -7.01
C GLU A 405 -11.37 18.38 -7.46
N SER A 406 -11.59 17.90 -8.69
CA SER A 406 -12.96 17.67 -9.21
C SER A 406 -13.75 16.58 -8.45
N LEU A 407 -13.11 15.76 -7.61
CA LEU A 407 -13.82 14.82 -6.72
C LEU A 407 -14.56 15.53 -5.57
N LEU A 408 -14.27 16.81 -5.35
CA LEU A 408 -14.98 17.64 -4.37
C LEU A 408 -16.24 18.28 -4.94
N ASP A 409 -16.52 18.13 -6.25
CA ASP A 409 -17.71 18.65 -6.87
C ASP A 409 -18.99 17.97 -6.32
N TYR A 410 -20.10 18.66 -6.37
CA TYR A 410 -21.38 18.19 -5.82
C TYR A 410 -21.89 16.88 -6.45
N HIS A 411 -21.42 16.56 -7.65
CA HIS A 411 -21.69 15.29 -8.31
C HIS A 411 -21.22 14.07 -7.50
N PHE A 412 -20.19 14.23 -6.68
CA PHE A 412 -19.62 13.19 -5.81
C PHE A 412 -20.10 13.29 -4.36
N ALA A 413 -21.19 14.05 -4.09
CA ALA A 413 -21.64 14.28 -2.72
C ALA A 413 -21.91 13.00 -1.91
N ALA A 414 -22.42 11.94 -2.56
CA ALA A 414 -22.71 10.66 -1.92
C ALA A 414 -21.43 9.91 -1.45
N VAL A 415 -20.28 10.21 -2.05
CA VAL A 415 -18.99 9.52 -1.81
C VAL A 415 -17.89 10.48 -1.32
N TRP A 416 -18.24 11.64 -0.77
CA TRP A 416 -17.24 12.61 -0.30
C TRP A 416 -16.32 12.07 0.77
N ASP A 417 -16.78 11.15 1.62
CA ASP A 417 -15.90 10.46 2.59
C ASP A 417 -14.75 9.73 1.90
N MET A 418 -15.00 9.08 0.78
CA MET A 418 -14.00 8.41 -0.06
C MET A 418 -13.15 9.43 -0.81
N SER A 419 -13.75 10.50 -1.34
CA SER A 419 -13.03 11.59 -2.00
C SER A 419 -12.03 12.26 -1.06
N PHE A 420 -12.40 12.52 0.19
CA PHE A 420 -11.49 13.09 1.20
C PHE A 420 -10.30 12.18 1.49
N GLN A 421 -10.47 10.86 1.48
CA GLN A 421 -9.35 9.93 1.65
C GLN A 421 -8.33 10.02 0.50
N ILE A 422 -8.82 10.17 -0.75
CA ILE A 422 -7.95 10.33 -1.94
C ILE A 422 -7.21 11.66 -1.86
N VAL A 423 -7.94 12.75 -1.56
CA VAL A 423 -7.38 14.09 -1.41
C VAL A 423 -6.32 14.13 -0.30
N SER A 424 -6.61 13.52 0.86
CA SER A 424 -5.65 13.39 1.97
C SER A 424 -4.38 12.66 1.53
N THR A 425 -4.52 11.54 0.82
CA THR A 425 -3.37 10.79 0.30
C THR A 425 -2.53 11.64 -0.67
N MET A 426 -3.16 12.52 -1.45
CA MET A 426 -2.44 13.43 -2.33
C MET A 426 -1.72 14.53 -1.57
N PHE A 427 -2.33 15.14 -0.53
CA PHE A 427 -1.64 16.07 0.36
C PHE A 427 -0.42 15.43 1.00
N ASP A 428 -0.58 14.22 1.54
CA ASP A 428 0.52 13.46 2.11
C ASP A 428 1.64 13.18 1.10
N LYS A 429 1.30 12.84 -0.13
CA LYS A 429 2.30 12.56 -1.16
C LYS A 429 3.09 13.80 -1.58
N LEU A 430 2.41 14.92 -1.73
CA LEU A 430 3.02 16.18 -2.17
C LEU A 430 3.79 16.89 -1.06
N GLY A 431 3.42 16.67 0.22
CA GLY A 431 4.03 17.32 1.36
C GLY A 431 4.05 18.85 1.20
N LYS A 432 5.19 19.49 1.42
CA LYS A 432 5.35 20.95 1.29
C LYS A 432 5.00 21.52 -0.09
N TYR A 433 5.06 20.70 -1.14
CA TYR A 433 4.72 21.11 -2.50
C TYR A 433 3.20 21.27 -2.73
N SER A 434 2.37 20.78 -1.80
CA SER A 434 0.92 20.96 -1.80
C SER A 434 0.52 22.44 -1.85
N PHE A 435 1.34 23.32 -1.25
CA PHE A 435 1.14 24.78 -1.30
C PHE A 435 1.01 25.31 -2.74
N TYR A 436 1.75 24.75 -3.68
CA TYR A 436 1.74 25.19 -5.09
C TYR A 436 0.67 24.47 -5.91
N LEU A 437 0.49 23.16 -5.70
CA LEU A 437 -0.26 22.27 -6.58
C LEU A 437 -1.72 22.09 -6.13
N LEU A 438 -2.03 22.18 -4.82
CA LEU A 438 -3.37 21.94 -4.24
C LEU A 438 -3.97 23.18 -3.56
N LYS A 439 -3.53 24.37 -3.95
CA LYS A 439 -4.09 25.63 -3.44
C LYS A 439 -5.60 25.78 -3.72
N GLY A 440 -6.04 25.38 -4.91
CA GLY A 440 -7.46 25.36 -5.28
C GLY A 440 -8.25 24.37 -4.42
N THR A 441 -7.74 23.14 -4.31
CA THR A 441 -8.32 22.07 -3.51
C THR A 441 -8.52 22.48 -2.04
N LEU A 442 -7.53 23.14 -1.41
CA LEU A 442 -7.67 23.64 -0.05
C LEU A 442 -8.78 24.69 0.09
N LYS A 443 -8.94 25.57 -0.92
CA LYS A 443 -10.02 26.55 -0.93
C LYS A 443 -11.38 25.88 -1.09
N SER A 444 -11.51 24.89 -1.98
CA SER A 444 -12.71 24.09 -2.16
C SER A 444 -13.12 23.38 -0.86
N LEU A 445 -12.17 22.77 -0.14
CA LEU A 445 -12.40 22.18 1.18
C LEU A 445 -12.89 23.22 2.21
N ALA A 446 -12.30 24.42 2.22
CA ALA A 446 -12.70 25.51 3.12
C ALA A 446 -14.10 26.05 2.79
N ASP A 447 -14.48 26.05 1.51
CA ASP A 447 -15.84 26.44 1.09
C ASP A 447 -16.88 25.38 1.48
N MET A 448 -16.53 24.08 1.44
CA MET A 448 -17.39 22.99 1.95
C MET A 448 -17.67 23.11 3.45
N GLN A 449 -16.80 23.77 4.23
CA GLN A 449 -17.04 24.08 5.64
C GLN A 449 -18.27 24.96 5.88
N LYS A 450 -18.68 25.74 4.88
CA LYS A 450 -19.84 26.64 4.94
C LYS A 450 -21.17 25.92 4.68
N LEU A 451 -21.14 24.65 4.26
CA LEU A 451 -22.36 23.87 4.02
C LEU A 451 -23.13 23.67 5.34
N PRO A 452 -24.46 23.68 5.34
CA PRO A 452 -25.27 23.42 6.53
C PRO A 452 -25.04 22.02 7.08
N ASP A 453 -25.04 21.85 8.39
CA ASP A 453 -24.85 20.54 9.02
C ASP A 453 -25.96 19.54 8.71
N GLU A 454 -27.16 20.03 8.41
CA GLU A 454 -28.31 19.21 8.02
C GLU A 454 -28.09 18.51 6.68
N ASP A 455 -27.33 19.12 5.77
CA ASP A 455 -27.06 18.62 4.41
C ASP A 455 -25.66 18.00 4.28
N PHE A 456 -24.82 18.06 5.32
CA PHE A 456 -23.41 17.66 5.23
C PHE A 456 -22.97 16.73 6.38
N ALA A 457 -23.14 15.44 6.17
CA ALA A 457 -22.82 14.40 7.16
C ALA A 457 -21.29 14.16 7.38
N PHE A 458 -20.43 14.67 6.50
CA PHE A 458 -18.99 14.33 6.45
C PHE A 458 -18.08 15.39 7.10
N ARG A 459 -18.59 16.19 8.05
CA ARG A 459 -17.84 17.27 8.69
C ARG A 459 -16.55 16.81 9.35
N LYS A 460 -16.57 15.64 10.00
CA LYS A 460 -15.42 15.05 10.65
C LYS A 460 -14.32 14.70 9.63
N GLN A 461 -14.71 14.02 8.55
CA GLN A 461 -13.80 13.61 7.48
C GLN A 461 -13.22 14.82 6.72
N LEU A 462 -14.02 15.87 6.54
CA LEU A 462 -13.55 17.13 6.01
C LEU A 462 -12.46 17.74 6.89
N HIS A 463 -12.67 17.80 8.22
CA HIS A 463 -11.69 18.33 9.16
C HIS A 463 -10.40 17.49 9.20
N GLU A 464 -10.52 16.15 9.10
CA GLU A 464 -9.38 15.24 8.98
C GLU A 464 -8.59 15.51 7.69
N CYS A 465 -9.28 15.71 6.56
CA CYS A 465 -8.63 16.04 5.29
C CYS A 465 -7.92 17.40 5.33
N ILE A 466 -8.57 18.43 5.90
CA ILE A 466 -7.94 19.76 6.09
C ILE A 466 -6.75 19.64 7.05
N GLY A 467 -6.87 18.82 8.10
CA GLY A 467 -5.77 18.52 9.01
C GLY A 467 -4.58 17.87 8.31
N THR A 468 -4.83 16.93 7.39
CA THR A 468 -3.77 16.34 6.56
C THR A 468 -3.10 17.37 5.67
N ALA A 469 -3.86 18.30 5.08
CA ALA A 469 -3.32 19.41 4.30
C ALA A 469 -2.40 20.31 5.15
N LEU A 470 -2.81 20.61 6.38
CA LEU A 470 -2.00 21.38 7.36
C LEU A 470 -0.70 20.65 7.70
N GLY A 471 -0.78 19.35 8.03
CA GLY A 471 0.40 18.54 8.35
C GLY A 471 1.35 18.36 7.17
N ALA A 472 0.82 18.37 5.93
CA ALA A 472 1.62 18.24 4.71
C ALA A 472 2.40 19.51 4.36
N MET A 473 1.78 20.68 4.40
CA MET A 473 2.39 21.95 3.96
C MET A 473 2.99 22.78 5.10
N GLY A 474 2.66 22.46 6.34
CA GLY A 474 3.05 23.23 7.53
C GLY A 474 2.12 24.41 7.81
N PRO A 475 2.08 24.86 9.09
CA PRO A 475 1.12 25.88 9.54
C PRO A 475 1.37 27.26 8.89
N GLU A 476 2.62 27.60 8.58
CA GLU A 476 2.95 28.88 7.94
C GLU A 476 2.35 29.01 6.54
N ALA A 477 2.61 28.00 5.70
CA ALA A 477 2.09 27.95 4.35
C ALA A 477 0.56 27.80 4.36
N PHE A 478 0.03 26.98 5.25
CA PHE A 478 -1.41 26.75 5.40
C PHE A 478 -2.15 28.05 5.79
N LEU A 479 -1.70 28.75 6.85
CA LEU A 479 -2.33 29.98 7.31
C LEU A 479 -2.14 31.15 6.34
N SER A 480 -1.15 31.11 5.46
CA SER A 480 -1.03 32.09 4.38
C SER A 480 -2.13 31.93 3.30
N LEU A 481 -2.63 30.69 3.11
CA LEU A 481 -3.73 30.40 2.19
C LEU A 481 -5.11 30.51 2.84
N LEU A 482 -5.20 30.13 4.12
CA LEU A 482 -6.44 30.11 4.89
C LEU A 482 -6.22 30.78 6.27
N PRO A 483 -6.21 32.14 6.31
CA PRO A 483 -5.94 32.89 7.54
C PRO A 483 -7.06 32.80 8.57
N LEU A 484 -6.75 33.03 9.84
CA LEU A 484 -7.72 33.02 10.94
C LEU A 484 -8.73 34.19 10.87
N ASN A 485 -8.41 35.29 10.16
CA ASN A 485 -9.24 36.48 9.98
C ASN A 485 -9.73 37.11 11.30
N LEU A 486 -8.87 37.19 12.32
CA LEU A 486 -9.20 37.74 13.64
C LEU A 486 -9.19 39.27 13.67
N GLU A 487 -8.55 39.90 12.68
CA GLU A 487 -8.44 41.35 12.55
C GLU A 487 -9.74 42.04 12.13
N SER A 488 -10.70 41.25 11.59
CA SER A 488 -11.99 41.78 11.15
C SER A 488 -12.77 42.38 12.32
N LYS A 489 -13.53 43.44 12.01
CA LYS A 489 -14.41 44.08 13.03
C LYS A 489 -15.48 43.10 13.52
N ASP A 490 -15.96 42.26 12.64
CA ASP A 490 -16.92 41.21 12.95
C ASP A 490 -16.22 39.84 13.03
N LEU A 491 -16.24 39.25 14.22
CA LEU A 491 -15.70 37.90 14.46
C LEU A 491 -16.54 36.79 13.85
N SER A 492 -17.68 37.09 13.24
CA SER A 492 -18.48 36.09 12.49
C SER A 492 -17.80 35.62 11.22
N GLU A 493 -16.93 36.45 10.63
CA GLU A 493 -16.14 36.11 9.44
C GLU A 493 -14.82 35.42 9.78
N SER A 494 -14.51 35.22 11.05
CA SER A 494 -13.27 34.57 11.49
C SER A 494 -13.34 33.05 11.36
N ASN A 495 -12.23 32.44 10.98
CA ASN A 495 -12.11 30.99 10.82
C ASN A 495 -11.80 30.29 12.17
N LEU A 496 -12.64 30.49 13.18
CA LEU A 496 -12.47 29.89 14.51
C LEU A 496 -12.52 28.37 14.50
N TRP A 497 -13.20 27.77 13.54
CA TRP A 497 -13.25 26.33 13.35
C TRP A 497 -11.89 25.69 13.03
N LEU A 498 -10.89 26.49 12.66
CA LEU A 498 -9.52 26.00 12.44
C LEU A 498 -8.76 25.69 13.74
N PHE A 499 -9.15 26.25 14.88
CA PHE A 499 -8.41 26.04 16.14
C PHE A 499 -8.28 24.56 16.53
N PRO A 500 -9.33 23.72 16.52
CA PRO A 500 -9.20 22.30 16.78
C PRO A 500 -8.26 21.61 15.81
N ILE A 501 -8.33 21.96 14.51
CA ILE A 501 -7.49 21.37 13.45
C ILE A 501 -6.02 21.78 13.65
N LEU A 502 -5.75 23.05 13.86
CA LEU A 502 -4.40 23.56 14.16
C LEU A 502 -3.80 22.89 15.41
N LYS A 503 -4.61 22.72 16.46
CA LYS A 503 -4.18 22.07 17.68
C LYS A 503 -3.83 20.59 17.48
N GLN A 504 -4.55 19.89 16.64
CA GLN A 504 -4.40 18.44 16.44
C GLN A 504 -3.34 18.09 15.40
N TYR A 505 -3.21 18.87 14.33
CA TYR A 505 -2.43 18.48 13.13
C TYR A 505 -1.17 19.32 12.89
N THR A 506 -0.88 20.34 13.74
CA THR A 506 0.37 21.10 13.60
C THR A 506 1.55 20.28 14.09
N VAL A 507 2.51 20.04 13.20
CA VAL A 507 3.76 19.32 13.46
C VAL A 507 4.87 19.95 12.63
N GLY A 508 6.10 19.96 13.12
CA GLY A 508 7.25 20.46 12.37
C GLY A 508 7.19 21.97 12.06
N ALA A 509 6.52 22.73 12.90
CA ALA A 509 6.36 24.18 12.76
C ALA A 509 7.63 24.95 13.15
N HIS A 510 7.70 26.23 12.76
CA HIS A 510 8.71 27.16 13.27
C HIS A 510 8.21 27.87 14.54
N LEU A 511 8.98 27.81 15.63
CA LEU A 511 8.70 28.58 16.84
C LEU A 511 8.78 30.10 16.59
N ASP A 512 9.61 30.51 15.62
CA ASP A 512 9.68 31.88 15.15
C ASP A 512 8.34 32.39 14.61
N PHE A 513 7.62 31.55 13.88
CA PHE A 513 6.28 31.89 13.37
C PHE A 513 5.28 32.08 14.51
N PHE A 514 5.31 31.22 15.55
CA PHE A 514 4.48 31.43 16.72
C PHE A 514 4.80 32.78 17.40
N THR A 515 6.08 33.08 17.54
CA THR A 515 6.55 34.30 18.17
C THR A 515 6.19 35.57 17.39
N LYS A 516 6.35 35.52 16.05
CA LYS A 516 6.16 36.73 15.19
C LYS A 516 4.75 36.89 14.65
N SER A 517 3.96 35.82 14.58
CA SER A 517 2.63 35.85 13.97
C SER A 517 1.52 35.58 14.97
N ILE A 518 1.65 34.56 15.83
CA ILE A 518 0.59 34.17 16.76
C ILE A 518 0.60 35.05 18.03
N LEU A 519 1.76 35.32 18.65
CA LEU A 519 1.84 36.16 19.86
C LEU A 519 1.37 37.62 19.62
N PRO A 520 1.64 38.28 18.48
CA PRO A 520 1.07 39.60 18.20
C PRO A 520 -0.47 39.55 18.17
N LEU A 521 -1.08 38.50 17.57
CA LEU A 521 -2.53 38.31 17.59
C LEU A 521 -3.07 38.17 19.04
N VAL A 522 -2.36 37.42 19.89
CA VAL A 522 -2.69 37.33 21.32
C VAL A 522 -2.71 38.72 21.96
N GLY A 523 -1.68 39.54 21.73
CA GLY A 523 -1.59 40.93 22.25
C GLY A 523 -2.72 41.82 21.72
N GLU A 524 -3.08 41.68 20.46
CA GLU A 524 -4.16 42.43 19.82
C GLU A 524 -5.53 42.05 20.41
N MET A 525 -5.80 40.72 20.51
CA MET A 525 -7.04 40.26 21.12
C MET A 525 -7.19 40.67 22.58
N LYS A 526 -6.10 40.66 23.36
CA LYS A 526 -6.12 41.18 24.73
C LYS A 526 -6.49 42.64 24.79
N ARG A 527 -5.92 43.46 23.90
CA ARG A 527 -6.27 44.90 23.81
C ARG A 527 -7.75 45.07 23.45
N LYS A 528 -8.26 44.30 22.47
CA LYS A 528 -9.66 44.29 22.06
C LYS A 528 -10.58 43.87 23.20
N SER A 529 -10.21 42.87 24.00
CA SER A 529 -10.96 42.45 25.20
C SER A 529 -11.01 43.56 26.25
N ALA A 530 -9.87 44.20 26.53
CA ALA A 530 -9.80 45.30 27.52
C ALA A 530 -10.70 46.46 27.11
N LEU A 531 -10.70 46.87 25.85
CA LEU A 531 -11.59 47.93 25.32
C LEU A 531 -13.08 47.55 25.47
N LEU A 532 -13.45 46.33 25.13
CA LEU A 532 -14.83 45.85 25.28
C LEU A 532 -15.29 45.81 26.74
N LYS A 533 -14.38 45.48 27.67
CA LYS A 533 -14.64 45.57 29.13
C LYS A 533 -14.89 46.99 29.57
N GLN A 534 -14.10 47.96 29.06
CA GLN A 534 -14.29 49.40 29.36
C GLN A 534 -15.61 49.93 28.79
N GLU A 535 -16.04 49.40 27.63
CA GLU A 535 -17.34 49.74 27.03
C GLU A 535 -18.54 49.03 27.68
N GLY A 536 -18.32 48.22 28.72
CA GLY A 536 -19.36 47.44 29.39
C GLY A 536 -19.89 46.21 28.60
N LYS A 537 -19.28 45.84 27.49
CA LYS A 537 -19.67 44.72 26.63
C LYS A 537 -19.05 43.40 27.14
N LEU A 538 -19.41 42.97 28.33
CA LEU A 538 -18.79 41.83 29.01
C LEU A 538 -18.89 40.50 28.26
N TYR A 539 -20.00 40.23 27.61
CA TYR A 539 -20.19 39.00 26.81
C TYR A 539 -19.22 38.94 25.63
N SER A 540 -19.12 40.03 24.87
CA SER A 540 -18.18 40.12 23.74
C SER A 540 -16.73 40.05 24.22
N ALA A 541 -16.40 40.64 25.34
CA ALA A 541 -15.07 40.56 25.96
C ALA A 541 -14.73 39.11 26.34
N SER A 542 -15.67 38.38 26.96
CA SER A 542 -15.47 36.96 27.30
C SER A 542 -15.24 36.07 26.07
N ARG A 543 -15.94 36.33 24.94
CA ARG A 543 -15.66 35.61 23.66
C ARG A 543 -14.24 35.89 23.16
N VAL A 544 -13.79 37.13 23.23
CA VAL A 544 -12.41 37.51 22.83
C VAL A 544 -11.38 36.90 23.78
N ASP A 545 -11.64 36.83 25.09
CA ASP A 545 -10.77 36.11 26.04
C ASP A 545 -10.68 34.61 25.73
N GLY A 546 -11.78 34.01 25.27
CA GLY A 546 -11.78 32.63 24.76
C GLY A 546 -10.89 32.44 23.52
N ILE A 547 -10.84 33.41 22.61
CA ILE A 547 -9.92 33.40 21.45
C ILE A 547 -8.46 33.52 21.92
N VAL A 548 -8.17 34.40 22.90
CA VAL A 548 -6.84 34.50 23.49
C VAL A 548 -6.38 33.17 24.06
N TYR A 549 -7.24 32.49 24.81
CA TYR A 549 -6.95 31.15 25.33
C TYR A 549 -6.73 30.11 24.21
N SER A 550 -7.55 30.17 23.14
CA SER A 550 -7.42 29.27 21.98
C SER A 550 -6.09 29.49 21.26
N LEU A 551 -5.64 30.73 21.06
CA LEU A 551 -4.34 31.05 20.46
C LEU A 551 -3.18 30.48 21.30
N TRP A 552 -3.21 30.67 22.64
CA TRP A 552 -2.21 30.05 23.51
C TRP A 552 -2.24 28.53 23.48
N SER A 553 -3.44 27.94 23.34
CA SER A 553 -3.60 26.48 23.28
C SER A 553 -3.00 25.81 22.05
N LEU A 554 -2.54 26.58 21.05
CA LEU A 554 -1.78 26.09 19.90
C LEU A 554 -0.31 25.82 20.25
N LEU A 555 0.24 26.45 21.32
CA LEU A 555 1.67 26.36 21.63
C LEU A 555 2.20 24.93 21.78
N PRO A 556 1.52 23.98 22.46
CA PRO A 556 1.98 22.58 22.53
C PRO A 556 2.16 21.93 21.17
N SER A 557 1.26 22.20 20.21
CA SER A 557 1.33 21.65 18.86
C SER A 557 2.48 22.27 18.06
N PHE A 558 2.76 23.57 18.24
CA PHE A 558 3.95 24.21 17.67
C PHE A 558 5.26 23.69 18.30
N CYS A 559 5.20 23.13 19.49
CA CYS A 559 6.33 22.47 20.15
C CYS A 559 6.49 20.99 19.76
N ASN A 560 5.64 20.45 18.87
CA ASN A 560 5.75 19.09 18.37
C ASN A 560 6.72 19.05 17.18
N TYR A 561 7.94 18.59 17.41
CA TYR A 561 9.06 18.54 16.46
C TYR A 561 9.35 19.87 15.72
N PRO A 562 9.46 21.03 16.42
CA PRO A 562 9.72 22.28 15.73
C PRO A 562 11.10 22.30 15.08
N VAL A 563 11.18 22.91 13.89
CA VAL A 563 12.40 22.83 13.05
C VAL A 563 13.49 23.83 13.46
N ASP A 564 13.16 24.84 14.26
CA ASP A 564 14.03 25.98 14.58
C ASP A 564 14.21 26.22 16.09
N THR A 565 14.10 25.19 16.92
CA THR A 565 14.20 25.30 18.39
C THR A 565 15.51 25.96 18.84
N ALA A 566 16.62 25.54 18.22
CA ALA A 566 17.95 26.03 18.61
C ALA A 566 18.12 27.54 18.35
N GLU A 567 17.51 28.07 17.29
CA GLU A 567 17.63 29.46 16.85
C GLU A 567 16.57 30.36 17.50
N SER A 568 15.34 29.85 17.64
CA SER A 568 14.15 30.70 17.90
C SER A 568 13.65 30.65 19.34
N PHE A 569 13.98 29.62 20.12
CA PHE A 569 13.44 29.44 21.47
C PHE A 569 13.75 30.62 22.42
N LYS A 570 14.93 31.25 22.30
CA LYS A 570 15.33 32.39 23.12
C LYS A 570 14.44 33.62 22.91
N GLY A 571 13.89 33.79 21.70
CA GLY A 571 12.89 34.82 21.40
C GLY A 571 11.55 34.58 22.12
N LEU A 572 11.14 33.31 22.15
CA LEU A 572 9.90 32.85 22.78
C LEU A 572 9.98 32.86 24.33
N GLU A 573 11.14 32.55 24.89
CA GLU A 573 11.39 32.45 26.37
C GLU A 573 10.84 33.61 27.14
N ARG A 574 11.10 34.88 26.70
CA ARG A 574 10.65 36.10 27.39
C ARG A 574 9.13 36.17 27.46
N ALA A 575 8.45 35.85 26.38
CA ALA A 575 6.99 35.86 26.33
C ALA A 575 6.40 34.76 27.23
N LEU A 576 7.02 33.57 27.28
CA LEU A 576 6.62 32.48 28.16
C LEU A 576 6.81 32.85 29.63
N CYS A 577 7.94 33.46 30.00
CA CYS A 577 8.22 33.94 31.38
C CYS A 577 7.20 35.00 31.84
N ALA A 578 6.87 35.97 30.98
CA ALA A 578 5.85 36.96 31.27
C ALA A 578 4.46 36.32 31.44
N ALA A 579 4.04 35.46 30.52
CA ALA A 579 2.75 34.82 30.60
C ALA A 579 2.61 33.87 31.81
N LEU A 580 3.66 33.14 32.20
CA LEU A 580 3.68 32.32 33.42
C LEU A 580 3.40 33.12 34.68
N GLN A 581 3.92 34.38 34.76
CA GLN A 581 3.72 35.26 35.90
C GLN A 581 2.34 35.90 35.91
N GLU A 582 1.90 36.41 34.74
CA GLU A 582 0.73 37.27 34.61
C GLU A 582 -0.58 36.53 34.38
N GLU A 583 -0.52 35.31 33.75
CA GLU A 583 -1.69 34.60 33.22
C GLU A 583 -1.85 33.20 33.82
N PRO A 584 -2.51 33.04 34.99
CA PRO A 584 -2.66 31.73 35.63
C PRO A 584 -3.31 30.65 34.77
N HIS A 585 -4.24 31.03 33.89
CA HIS A 585 -5.01 30.13 33.06
C HIS A 585 -4.21 29.49 31.89
N VAL A 586 -3.08 30.07 31.47
CA VAL A 586 -2.23 29.53 30.41
C VAL A 586 -1.01 28.75 30.93
N ARG A 587 -0.78 28.74 32.24
CA ARG A 587 0.39 28.06 32.86
C ARG A 587 0.48 26.59 32.48
N GLY A 588 -0.64 25.86 32.51
CA GLY A 588 -0.68 24.46 32.12
C GLY A 588 -0.26 24.24 30.66
N ILE A 589 -0.70 25.11 29.76
CA ILE A 589 -0.36 25.06 28.32
C ILE A 589 1.16 25.26 28.15
N ILE A 590 1.73 26.28 28.79
CA ILE A 590 3.17 26.56 28.69
C ILE A 590 4.00 25.43 29.31
N CYS A 591 3.59 24.90 30.44
CA CYS A 591 4.25 23.78 31.09
C CYS A 591 4.25 22.52 30.19
N SER A 592 3.11 22.16 29.59
CA SER A 592 3.03 21.05 28.65
C SER A 592 3.95 21.26 27.45
N SER A 593 4.01 22.45 26.90
CA SER A 593 4.89 22.81 25.78
C SER A 593 6.37 22.62 26.11
N LEU A 594 6.80 23.08 27.28
CA LEU A 594 8.19 22.90 27.76
C LEU A 594 8.54 21.44 27.98
N GLN A 595 7.60 20.64 28.52
CA GLN A 595 7.79 19.20 28.71
C GLN A 595 7.93 18.49 27.35
N ILE A 596 7.08 18.80 26.36
CA ILE A 596 7.16 18.25 25.00
C ILE A 596 8.54 18.52 24.40
N LEU A 597 9.03 19.78 24.44
CA LEU A 597 10.33 20.13 23.89
C LEU A 597 11.49 19.38 24.55
N VAL A 598 11.48 19.23 25.87
CA VAL A 598 12.55 18.53 26.59
C VAL A 598 12.48 17.04 26.31
N GLN A 599 11.30 16.41 26.44
CA GLN A 599 11.13 14.98 26.36
C GLN A 599 11.40 14.42 24.95
N GLN A 600 10.93 15.10 23.89
CA GLN A 600 11.16 14.62 22.52
C GLN A 600 12.66 14.62 22.16
N ASN A 601 13.41 15.67 22.51
CA ASN A 601 14.85 15.75 22.24
C ASN A 601 15.65 14.74 23.09
N LYS A 602 15.25 14.48 24.35
CA LYS A 602 15.87 13.44 25.18
C LYS A 602 15.65 12.04 24.61
N ARG A 603 14.42 11.71 24.20
CA ARG A 603 14.10 10.40 23.60
C ARG A 603 14.99 10.09 22.40
N ILE A 604 15.22 11.07 21.53
CA ILE A 604 16.07 10.91 20.33
C ILE A 604 17.52 10.65 20.74
N LEU A 605 18.07 11.34 21.72
CA LEU A 605 19.44 11.11 22.21
C LEU A 605 19.60 9.76 22.94
N GLU A 606 18.55 9.29 23.59
CA GLU A 606 18.53 8.00 24.29
C GLU A 606 18.31 6.82 23.33
N GLY A 607 18.08 7.06 22.04
CA GLY A 607 17.79 6.02 21.03
C GLY A 607 16.54 5.21 21.32
N LYS A 608 15.61 5.75 22.11
CA LYS A 608 14.33 5.08 22.39
C LYS A 608 13.38 5.28 21.23
N GLU A 609 13.15 4.24 20.48
CA GLU A 609 12.08 4.19 19.47
C GLU A 609 10.72 4.43 20.14
N ASN A 610 9.80 5.02 19.38
CA ASN A 610 8.42 5.22 19.84
C ASN A 610 7.82 3.87 20.25
N SER A 611 7.06 3.86 21.34
CA SER A 611 6.36 2.66 21.79
C SER A 611 5.53 2.08 20.64
N PRO A 612 5.56 0.77 20.38
CA PRO A 612 4.94 0.14 19.19
C PRO A 612 3.41 0.27 19.11
N ASN A 613 2.76 0.92 20.05
CA ASN A 613 1.30 1.04 20.15
C ASN A 613 0.73 2.44 19.87
N ILE A 614 1.53 3.39 19.36
CA ILE A 614 1.02 4.74 19.02
C ILE A 614 1.07 4.88 17.51
N GLU A 615 -0.09 5.00 16.86
CA GLU A 615 -0.18 5.39 15.46
C GLU A 615 0.36 6.80 15.30
N ILE A 616 1.53 6.90 14.67
CA ILE A 616 2.21 8.17 14.37
C ILE A 616 1.66 8.69 13.04
N SER A 617 1.30 9.96 12.98
CA SER A 617 0.86 10.55 11.71
C SER A 617 2.02 10.65 10.70
N ILE A 618 1.70 10.63 9.40
CA ILE A 618 2.71 10.79 8.33
C ILE A 618 3.48 12.11 8.47
N ALA A 619 2.82 13.16 8.97
CA ALA A 619 3.45 14.44 9.25
C ALA A 619 4.47 14.35 10.40
N GLU A 620 4.16 13.63 11.47
CA GLU A 620 5.08 13.37 12.58
C GLU A 620 6.25 12.50 12.16
N GLU A 621 6.00 11.47 11.35
CA GLU A 621 7.05 10.62 10.79
C GLU A 621 8.04 11.46 9.97
N ARG A 622 7.55 12.31 9.07
CA ARG A 622 8.41 13.23 8.30
C ARG A 622 9.19 14.20 9.17
N ALA A 623 8.55 14.79 10.18
CA ALA A 623 9.19 15.74 11.09
C ALA A 623 10.26 15.03 11.94
N SER A 624 10.00 13.82 12.43
CA SER A 624 10.95 13.06 13.25
C SER A 624 12.23 12.68 12.50
N VAL A 625 12.14 12.43 11.20
CA VAL A 625 13.33 12.14 10.34
C VAL A 625 14.32 13.32 10.33
N LEU A 626 13.84 14.56 10.44
CA LEU A 626 14.69 15.76 10.48
C LEU A 626 15.40 15.92 11.83
N TYR A 627 14.92 15.28 12.90
CA TYR A 627 15.47 15.32 14.24
C TYR A 627 16.60 14.32 14.42
N THR A 628 17.77 14.64 13.88
CA THR A 628 18.99 13.86 14.12
C THR A 628 19.50 14.06 15.56
N ALA A 629 20.37 13.17 16.05
CA ALA A 629 21.01 13.32 17.35
C ALA A 629 21.75 14.66 17.50
N HIS A 630 22.31 15.18 16.41
CA HIS A 630 22.96 16.50 16.38
C HIS A 630 21.94 17.63 16.62
N VAL A 631 20.81 17.60 15.94
CA VAL A 631 19.71 18.59 16.11
C VAL A 631 19.18 18.53 17.54
N ALA A 632 18.90 17.34 18.05
CA ALA A 632 18.41 17.15 19.41
C ALA A 632 19.40 17.68 20.47
N SER A 633 20.70 17.46 20.28
CA SER A 633 21.76 17.96 21.16
C SER A 633 21.82 19.50 21.12
N SER A 634 21.73 20.11 19.93
CA SER A 634 21.71 21.59 19.78
C SER A 634 20.48 22.20 20.45
N ASN A 635 19.30 21.59 20.24
CA ASN A 635 18.05 22.02 20.87
C ASN A 635 18.14 21.97 22.41
N LEU A 636 18.62 20.85 22.96
CA LEU A 636 18.79 20.72 24.40
C LEU A 636 19.82 21.71 24.96
N SER A 637 20.88 22.03 24.23
CA SER A 637 21.84 23.06 24.62
C SER A 637 21.17 24.42 24.76
N THR A 638 20.31 24.81 23.82
CA THR A 638 19.55 26.06 23.87
C THR A 638 18.53 26.07 25.01
N LEU A 639 17.76 24.96 25.15
CA LEU A 639 16.81 24.80 26.26
C LEU A 639 17.52 24.86 27.62
N LYS A 640 18.70 24.25 27.75
CA LYS A 640 19.54 24.29 28.95
C LYS A 640 19.98 25.71 29.30
N SER A 641 20.34 26.53 28.30
CA SER A 641 20.72 27.93 28.51
C SER A 641 19.57 28.77 29.06
N SER A 642 18.33 28.47 28.68
CA SER A 642 17.11 29.16 29.10
C SER A 642 16.49 28.55 30.37
N ALA A 643 16.81 27.32 30.72
CA ALA A 643 16.20 26.59 31.83
C ALA A 643 16.39 27.26 33.18
N ARG A 644 17.51 27.98 33.39
CA ARG A 644 17.80 28.68 34.64
C ARG A 644 16.77 29.79 34.91
N GLU A 645 16.42 30.56 33.89
CA GLU A 645 15.45 31.66 34.02
C GLU A 645 14.02 31.09 34.18
N LEU A 646 13.66 30.14 33.35
CA LEU A 646 12.37 29.41 33.40
C LEU A 646 12.15 28.78 34.78
N LEU A 647 13.15 28.07 35.33
CA LEU A 647 13.06 27.50 36.69
C LEU A 647 12.86 28.55 37.76
N SER A 648 13.54 29.73 37.66
CA SER A 648 13.35 30.81 38.60
C SER A 648 11.92 31.34 38.59
N VAL A 649 11.32 31.48 37.38
CA VAL A 649 9.94 31.95 37.21
C VAL A 649 8.97 30.89 37.72
N LEU A 650 9.11 29.63 37.28
CA LEU A 650 8.22 28.51 37.64
C LEU A 650 8.22 28.27 39.15
N THR A 651 9.40 28.32 39.81
CA THR A 651 9.50 28.18 41.26
C THR A 651 8.84 29.35 41.96
N GLY A 652 9.03 30.58 41.44
CA GLY A 652 8.36 31.77 41.97
C GLY A 652 6.84 31.68 41.86
N VAL A 653 6.33 31.17 40.75
CA VAL A 653 4.89 30.93 40.53
C VAL A 653 4.37 29.81 41.44
N TYR A 654 5.13 28.72 41.58
CA TYR A 654 4.79 27.60 42.44
C TYR A 654 4.59 28.02 43.91
N PHE A 655 5.50 28.82 44.45
CA PHE A 655 5.37 29.31 45.83
C PHE A 655 4.24 30.33 46.04
N LYS A 656 3.81 31.03 44.99
CA LYS A 656 2.68 31.96 45.04
C LYS A 656 1.34 31.28 44.80
N SER A 657 1.32 30.09 44.20
CA SER A 657 0.10 29.36 43.89
C SER A 657 -0.39 28.61 45.12
N SER A 658 -1.63 28.86 45.54
CA SER A 658 -2.23 28.21 46.70
C SER A 658 -2.47 26.71 46.53
N LYS A 659 -2.60 26.22 45.30
CA LYS A 659 -2.76 24.80 44.97
C LYS A 659 -2.26 24.52 43.55
N ASP A 660 -1.23 23.68 43.38
CA ASP A 660 -0.89 23.00 42.13
C ASP A 660 -1.59 21.65 42.14
N THR A 661 -2.92 21.64 41.92
CA THR A 661 -3.76 20.44 41.99
C THR A 661 -3.46 19.43 40.92
N SER A 662 -2.85 19.86 39.79
CA SER A 662 -2.49 19.01 38.67
C SER A 662 -1.05 18.46 38.74
N GLY A 663 -0.20 19.02 39.62
CA GLY A 663 1.22 18.69 39.70
C GLY A 663 2.05 19.11 38.48
N ILE A 664 1.44 19.85 37.52
CA ILE A 664 2.07 20.17 36.23
C ILE A 664 3.27 21.11 36.38
N LEU A 665 3.20 22.07 37.32
CA LEU A 665 4.33 22.97 37.62
C LEU A 665 5.51 22.19 38.20
N GLN A 666 5.24 21.28 39.14
CA GLN A 666 6.24 20.41 39.77
C GLN A 666 6.89 19.49 38.74
N SER A 667 6.09 18.84 37.88
CA SER A 667 6.58 17.96 36.80
C SER A 667 7.47 18.74 35.83
N THR A 668 7.08 19.96 35.42
CA THR A 668 7.85 20.79 34.49
C THR A 668 9.17 21.27 35.12
N ILE A 669 9.17 21.62 36.43
CA ILE A 669 10.38 21.93 37.17
C ILE A 669 11.35 20.73 37.15
N GLY A 670 10.83 19.51 37.38
CA GLY A 670 11.61 18.28 37.31
C GLY A 670 12.21 18.02 35.94
N GLU A 671 11.43 18.20 34.87
CA GLU A 671 11.91 18.03 33.48
C GLU A 671 13.01 19.05 33.12
N LEU A 672 12.82 20.31 33.42
CA LEU A 672 13.84 21.34 33.18
C LEU A 672 15.10 21.11 34.03
N ALA A 673 14.96 20.70 35.31
CA ALA A 673 16.10 20.34 36.15
C ALA A 673 16.89 19.14 35.57
N SER A 674 16.25 18.22 34.91
CA SER A 674 16.89 17.01 34.35
C SER A 674 17.86 17.29 33.20
N ILE A 675 17.80 18.46 32.58
CA ILE A 675 18.71 18.87 31.47
C ILE A 675 19.83 19.81 31.96
N LEU A 676 19.82 20.22 33.23
CA LEU A 676 20.80 21.11 33.79
C LEU A 676 22.00 20.37 34.43
N ASP A 677 23.13 21.07 34.56
CA ASP A 677 24.30 20.55 35.25
C ASP A 677 24.02 20.39 36.75
N LYS A 678 24.60 19.37 37.36
CA LYS A 678 24.44 19.03 38.79
C LYS A 678 24.69 20.19 39.71
N GLU A 679 25.67 21.03 39.39
CA GLU A 679 26.01 22.22 40.18
C GLU A 679 24.88 23.25 40.18
N VAL A 680 24.28 23.52 39.02
CA VAL A 680 23.15 24.45 38.86
C VAL A 680 21.93 23.92 39.60
N VAL A 681 21.62 22.63 39.45
CA VAL A 681 20.52 21.99 40.18
C VAL A 681 20.73 22.06 41.70
N THR A 682 21.96 21.77 42.17
CA THR A 682 22.30 21.85 43.59
C THR A 682 22.16 23.27 44.13
N TRP A 683 22.62 24.28 43.40
CA TRP A 683 22.47 25.69 43.77
C TRP A 683 20.96 26.08 43.83
N PHE A 684 20.20 25.64 42.85
CA PHE A 684 18.77 25.89 42.76
C PHE A 684 18.03 25.26 43.95
N PHE A 685 18.35 24.02 44.27
CA PHE A 685 17.81 23.30 45.41
C PHE A 685 18.10 24.04 46.74
N LYS A 686 19.35 24.42 46.95
CA LYS A 686 19.75 25.19 48.16
C LYS A 686 18.96 26.51 48.27
N LYS A 687 18.80 27.24 47.16
CA LYS A 687 18.06 28.52 47.14
C LYS A 687 16.58 28.31 47.42
N THR A 688 16.00 27.21 46.91
CA THR A 688 14.60 26.84 47.12
C THR A 688 14.36 26.45 48.58
N MET A 689 15.24 25.62 49.15
CA MET A 689 15.18 25.26 50.57
C MET A 689 15.32 26.46 51.48
N GLN A 690 16.16 27.44 51.14
CA GLN A 690 16.31 28.65 51.91
C GLN A 690 15.06 29.53 51.87
N LYS A 691 14.40 29.64 50.71
CA LYS A 691 13.09 30.30 50.59
C LYS A 691 12.03 29.57 51.41
N LEU A 692 11.99 28.24 51.41
CA LEU A 692 11.08 27.45 52.21
C LEU A 692 11.28 27.74 53.72
N LEU A 693 12.54 27.72 54.19
CA LEU A 693 12.87 28.01 55.58
C LEU A 693 12.44 29.44 56.00
N ASN A 694 12.61 30.40 55.11
CA ASN A 694 12.16 31.78 55.37
C ASN A 694 10.63 31.88 55.52
N VAL A 695 9.88 31.23 54.59
CA VAL A 695 8.40 31.19 54.64
C VAL A 695 7.92 30.48 55.88
N THR A 696 8.55 29.38 56.30
CA THR A 696 8.19 28.66 57.53
C THR A 696 8.53 29.43 58.78
N GLN A 697 9.63 30.20 58.77
CA GLN A 697 9.98 31.07 59.86
C GLN A 697 9.04 32.27 59.97
N GLU A 698 8.61 32.86 58.84
CA GLU A 698 7.61 33.94 58.83
C GLU A 698 6.24 33.45 59.30
N ALA A 699 5.82 32.26 58.89
CA ALA A 699 4.61 31.63 59.38
C ALA A 699 4.68 31.29 60.87
N GLY A 700 5.86 30.88 61.36
CA GLY A 700 6.12 30.65 62.79
C GLY A 700 6.10 31.97 63.63
N LYS A 701 6.68 33.06 63.11
CA LYS A 701 6.63 34.38 63.76
C LYS A 701 5.21 34.92 63.76
N SER A 702 4.46 34.77 62.73
CA SER A 702 3.04 35.17 62.68
C SER A 702 2.15 34.37 63.62
N ARG A 703 2.48 33.14 63.97
CA ARG A 703 1.80 32.31 64.97
C ARG A 703 2.18 32.80 66.38
N ASN A 704 3.44 33.19 66.67
CA ASN A 704 3.88 33.61 67.92
C ASN A 704 3.42 35.07 68.28
N SER A 705 3.21 35.93 67.28
CA SER A 705 2.65 37.28 67.50
C SER A 705 1.11 37.22 67.75
N LYS A 706 0.41 36.18 67.37
CA LYS A 706 -1.02 35.99 67.64
C LYS A 706 -1.31 35.28 68.96
N SER A 707 -0.30 34.83 69.72
CA SER A 707 -0.47 34.25 71.06
C SER A 707 -0.40 35.22 72.15
N SER A 708 -0.13 36.54 71.92
CA SER A 708 -0.08 37.60 72.91
C SER A 708 -1.35 38.45 72.98
N ASP A 709 -2.32 38.30 72.11
CA ASP A 709 -3.64 38.95 72.23
C ASP A 709 -4.74 37.89 72.22
N LEU A 710 -5.18 37.59 73.46
CA LEU A 710 -6.36 36.79 73.74
C LEU A 710 -7.63 37.62 73.48
N MET A 711 -8.55 37.00 72.81
CA MET A 711 -9.96 37.34 72.55
C MET A 711 -10.25 38.14 71.27
N GLN A 712 -10.56 37.44 70.25
CA GLN A 712 -11.86 37.40 69.53
C GLN A 712 -11.77 36.69 68.15
N VAL A 713 -12.46 35.64 68.13
CA VAL A 713 -13.33 35.14 67.03
C VAL A 713 -12.82 35.24 65.54
N ASP A 714 -12.73 34.03 64.95
CA ASP A 714 -12.98 33.66 63.57
C ASP A 714 -11.94 33.94 62.49
N ASN A 715 -11.73 32.84 61.80
CA ASN A 715 -11.28 32.63 60.45
C ASN A 715 -9.82 32.31 60.23
N SER A 716 -9.61 31.02 60.13
CA SER A 716 -8.52 30.43 59.42
C SER A 716 -8.32 31.04 58.04
N PRO A 717 -7.14 31.52 57.75
CA PRO A 717 -6.56 31.19 56.45
C PRO A 717 -5.03 31.19 56.48
N ASN A 718 -4.42 30.08 56.69
CA ASN A 718 -2.99 29.92 56.35
C ASN A 718 -2.52 28.46 56.41
N GLU A 719 -3.45 27.51 56.24
CA GLU A 719 -3.08 26.13 55.93
C GLU A 719 -2.56 25.96 54.48
N SER A 720 -2.81 26.95 53.59
CA SER A 720 -2.39 26.91 52.21
C SER A 720 -0.87 27.03 51.99
N SER A 721 -0.15 27.72 52.87
CA SER A 721 1.32 27.86 52.72
C SER A 721 2.10 26.67 53.28
N LEU A 722 1.50 25.86 54.16
CA LEU A 722 2.14 24.64 54.70
C LEU A 722 1.88 23.40 53.86
N SER A 723 0.79 23.36 53.06
CA SER A 723 0.50 22.25 52.16
C SER A 723 1.36 22.28 50.87
N THR A 724 1.87 23.45 50.50
CA THR A 724 2.81 23.62 49.37
C THR A 724 4.27 23.27 49.73
N ALA A 725 4.58 23.08 51.02
CA ALA A 725 5.91 22.72 51.51
C ALA A 725 6.14 21.20 51.63
N ARG A 726 5.10 20.39 51.49
CA ARG A 726 5.17 18.92 51.37
C ARG A 726 5.03 18.48 49.92
#